data_854316a4dc21ae80e92d8f622d8d38ce
#
_entry.id   854316a4dc21ae80e92d8f622d8d38ce
#
_cell.length_a   1.000
_cell.length_b   1.000
_cell.length_c   1.000
_cell.angle_alpha   90.00
_cell.angle_beta   90.00
_cell.angle_gamma   90.00
#
_symmetry.space_group_name_H-M   'P 1'
#
loop_
_entity.id
_entity.type
_entity.pdbx_description
1 polymer ?
#
loop_
_entity_poly.entity_id
_entity_poly.type
_entity_poly.pdbx_seq_one_letter_code
_entity_poly.pdbx_strand_id
1 'polypeptide(L)'
;MRKNRFGRLQLAVVAAVIIGLWMLSACANMGTPEGGPYDVTPPRLLKATPAMGSTKQTGNKISLLFDEAIQILKQNETVIVSPPQIKQPKISVYGRMLTIELRDNLRDSTTYTIDFTNGLADNNEGNILENFCYAFSTGDVLDSMQIGGRVIDALTLEPVAGVLVGIHDSEADTAFTKTPFLRTTLTGEDGSFTLKNLHDGRYKVFALQDADRDYAYSQLSEGVAFSPDWYRTEVADDQHNDDNTKQTHPDWYRTEVADDPFPSDTLLANADTLMPVDSAMAEKGKTSTLQETPAESAAANTSFRQQPVRYRPDNVLLRFYTSDFRREYLSKKSRPDSVQVSLLFNTRPDTIPALHLLGEQKGKNWYSAIRKGEKEIVYWLTDKEIYSRDTLAFSVTYPKSDSLNIPRPQTDTLRMAKPKVSVQRRPKGEAAASAPLMNISIKNSSSIASGTPGDTISIIASQPLALVDTAGVSVARQADSLWRDVPFKLRPDSLNPLKFFVDAGWQMGQSYRVRIDSAVWRSVYDRWNAPVEQVFSFLPEEDLSSLLLKLSGEADSTAVVELLNKGGEPVATKKAERGEVLFPYLKPDVYYARLFLDENGNGRWDAGNYPTKQPEWVFYYRQSFTLRKNWQQAEDWVVTREQYADQKPEAIRKVKPAEKQKRDLNREYEERMARRSKKKSKK
;
A
#
# COMPACT_ATOMS: atom_id res chain seq x y z
N MET A 1 -16.71 -11.97 -99.00
CA MET A 1 -16.07 -12.77 -97.91
C MET A 1 -15.33 -11.90 -96.91
N ARG A 2 -15.89 -10.82 -96.40
CA ARG A 2 -15.23 -9.92 -95.37
C ARG A 2 -15.97 -9.68 -94.08
N LYS A 3 -17.19 -10.17 -93.91
CA LYS A 3 -18.05 -9.92 -92.70
C LYS A 3 -17.87 -10.91 -91.54
N ASN A 4 -17.27 -12.06 -91.70
CA ASN A 4 -17.16 -13.08 -90.65
C ASN A 4 -15.83 -13.04 -89.83
N ARG A 5 -14.89 -12.15 -90.18
CA ARG A 5 -13.64 -12.05 -89.42
C ARG A 5 -13.78 -11.11 -88.19
N PHE A 6 -14.62 -10.08 -88.27
CA PHE A 6 -14.85 -9.14 -87.17
C PHE A 6 -15.60 -9.74 -85.97
N GLY A 7 -16.60 -10.59 -86.25
CA GLY A 7 -17.37 -11.26 -85.20
C GLY A 7 -16.56 -12.29 -84.39
N ARG A 8 -15.62 -12.99 -85.08
CA ARG A 8 -14.74 -13.95 -84.40
C ARG A 8 -13.65 -13.28 -83.59
N LEU A 9 -13.22 -12.09 -83.94
CA LEU A 9 -12.20 -11.32 -83.19
C LEU A 9 -12.89 -10.73 -81.88
N GLN A 10 -14.12 -10.24 -81.98
CA GLN A 10 -14.87 -9.76 -80.83
C GLN A 10 -15.19 -10.90 -79.87
N LEU A 11 -15.56 -12.08 -80.34
CA LEU A 11 -15.81 -13.24 -79.49
C LEU A 11 -14.55 -13.74 -78.78
N ALA A 12 -13.39 -13.69 -79.47
CA ALA A 12 -12.09 -14.04 -78.86
C ALA A 12 -11.64 -13.03 -77.79
N VAL A 13 -11.88 -11.73 -78.00
CA VAL A 13 -11.57 -10.70 -77.02
C VAL A 13 -12.49 -10.81 -75.79
N VAL A 14 -13.81 -11.06 -75.99
CA VAL A 14 -14.75 -11.28 -74.86
C VAL A 14 -14.40 -12.55 -74.07
N ALA A 15 -14.02 -13.66 -74.79
CA ALA A 15 -13.57 -14.87 -74.10
C ALA A 15 -12.25 -14.67 -73.37
N ALA A 16 -11.30 -13.90 -73.91
CA ALA A 16 -10.05 -13.56 -73.21
C ALA A 16 -10.27 -12.68 -71.98
N VAL A 17 -11.24 -11.73 -72.04
CA VAL A 17 -11.61 -10.89 -70.88
C VAL A 17 -12.32 -11.73 -69.82
N ILE A 18 -13.19 -12.67 -70.18
CA ILE A 18 -13.86 -13.57 -69.23
C ILE A 18 -12.84 -14.50 -68.56
N ILE A 19 -11.91 -15.04 -69.28
CA ILE A 19 -10.80 -15.89 -68.76
C ILE A 19 -9.88 -15.05 -67.87
N GLY A 20 -9.59 -13.81 -68.24
CA GLY A 20 -8.82 -12.86 -67.42
C GLY A 20 -9.53 -12.51 -66.11
N LEU A 21 -10.85 -12.32 -66.13
CA LEU A 21 -11.66 -12.08 -64.92
C LEU A 21 -11.76 -13.34 -64.03
N TRP A 22 -11.74 -14.53 -64.60
CA TRP A 22 -11.70 -15.79 -63.86
C TRP A 22 -10.35 -16.04 -63.21
N MET A 23 -9.26 -15.60 -63.80
CA MET A 23 -7.94 -15.66 -63.19
C MET A 23 -7.73 -14.65 -62.07
N LEU A 24 -8.45 -13.53 -62.06
CA LEU A 24 -8.44 -12.52 -61.00
C LEU A 24 -9.27 -12.91 -59.78
N SER A 25 -10.10 -13.92 -59.85
CA SER A 25 -10.89 -14.44 -58.69
C SER A 25 -10.21 -15.60 -57.98
N ALA A 26 -8.98 -15.98 -58.32
CA ALA A 26 -8.16 -16.86 -57.51
C ALA A 26 -7.55 -16.08 -56.37
N CYS A 27 -8.38 -15.60 -55.42
CA CYS A 27 -7.94 -15.22 -54.12
C CYS A 27 -7.32 -16.46 -53.45
N ALA A 28 -6.03 -16.57 -53.49
CA ALA A 28 -5.32 -17.45 -52.58
C ALA A 28 -5.68 -17.03 -51.16
N ASN A 29 -6.53 -17.78 -50.49
CA ASN A 29 -6.67 -17.70 -49.04
C ASN A 29 -5.27 -18.03 -48.49
N MET A 30 -4.50 -17.00 -48.17
CA MET A 30 -3.34 -17.18 -47.31
C MET A 30 -3.87 -17.67 -45.98
N GLY A 31 -3.84 -18.97 -45.78
CA GLY A 31 -4.06 -19.55 -44.47
C GLY A 31 -2.98 -18.94 -43.54
N THR A 32 -3.40 -18.08 -42.63
CA THR A 32 -2.56 -17.74 -41.50
C THR A 32 -2.17 -19.06 -40.83
N PRO A 33 -0.87 -19.33 -40.64
CA PRO A 33 -0.47 -20.54 -39.93
C PRO A 33 -1.17 -20.55 -38.59
N GLU A 34 -1.97 -21.58 -38.34
CA GLU A 34 -2.59 -21.81 -37.05
C GLU A 34 -1.45 -22.24 -36.14
N GLY A 35 -1.04 -21.34 -35.21
CA GLY A 35 -0.02 -21.66 -34.22
C GLY A 35 -0.35 -22.93 -33.46
N GLY A 36 0.64 -23.65 -33.01
CA GLY A 36 0.53 -24.80 -32.11
C GLY A 36 -0.03 -24.43 -30.73
N PRO A 37 -0.06 -25.38 -29.79
CA PRO A 37 -0.30 -25.11 -28.38
C PRO A 37 0.68 -24.02 -27.88
N TYR A 38 0.23 -23.21 -26.93
CA TYR A 38 1.09 -22.23 -26.30
C TYR A 38 2.16 -22.94 -25.47
N ASP A 39 3.40 -22.46 -25.55
CA ASP A 39 4.44 -22.86 -24.59
C ASP A 39 4.11 -22.25 -23.23
N VAL A 40 4.10 -23.07 -22.20
CA VAL A 40 3.83 -22.68 -20.80
C VAL A 40 5.05 -22.94 -19.92
N THR A 41 6.16 -23.40 -20.52
CA THR A 41 7.38 -23.69 -19.78
C THR A 41 8.23 -22.43 -19.63
N PRO A 42 8.77 -22.14 -18.42
CA PRO A 42 9.71 -21.05 -18.25
C PRO A 42 11.09 -21.40 -18.85
N PRO A 43 11.91 -20.38 -19.23
CA PRO A 43 13.24 -20.58 -19.76
C PRO A 43 14.15 -21.33 -18.77
N ARG A 44 15.03 -22.18 -19.29
CA ARG A 44 15.99 -22.96 -18.48
C ARG A 44 17.42 -22.52 -18.76
N LEU A 45 18.23 -22.42 -17.70
CA LEU A 45 19.65 -22.14 -17.82
C LEU A 45 20.39 -23.36 -18.40
N LEU A 46 21.07 -23.18 -19.53
CA LEU A 46 21.91 -24.22 -20.15
C LEU A 46 23.37 -24.10 -19.71
N LYS A 47 23.89 -22.87 -19.59
CA LYS A 47 25.30 -22.64 -19.25
C LYS A 47 25.48 -21.31 -18.54
N ALA A 48 26.29 -21.29 -17.49
CA ALA A 48 26.78 -20.09 -16.85
C ALA A 48 28.30 -19.97 -16.98
N THR A 49 28.79 -18.75 -17.17
CA THR A 49 30.23 -18.46 -17.17
C THR A 49 30.45 -17.18 -16.36
N PRO A 50 31.10 -17.24 -15.18
CA PRO A 50 31.57 -18.45 -14.48
C PRO A 50 30.45 -19.44 -14.18
N ALA A 51 30.80 -20.68 -13.89
CA ALA A 51 29.80 -21.69 -13.52
C ALA A 51 29.06 -21.27 -12.24
N MET A 52 27.80 -21.63 -12.11
CA MET A 52 27.00 -21.36 -10.93
C MET A 52 27.68 -22.00 -9.69
N GLY A 53 27.78 -21.26 -8.58
CA GLY A 53 28.42 -21.75 -7.37
C GLY A 53 29.95 -21.78 -7.42
N SER A 54 30.59 -21.26 -8.48
CA SER A 54 32.05 -21.26 -8.61
C SER A 54 32.72 -20.37 -7.57
N THR A 55 33.91 -20.80 -7.11
CA THR A 55 34.75 -20.09 -6.13
C THR A 55 35.97 -19.46 -6.81
N LYS A 56 36.74 -18.62 -6.09
CA LYS A 56 37.98 -17.99 -6.55
C LYS A 56 37.79 -17.15 -7.83
N GLN A 57 36.64 -16.55 -8.01
CA GLN A 57 36.35 -15.74 -9.20
C GLN A 57 36.90 -14.34 -9.05
N THR A 58 37.65 -13.89 -10.06
CA THR A 58 38.21 -12.54 -10.12
C THR A 58 37.59 -11.67 -11.21
N GLY A 59 36.84 -12.28 -12.11
CA GLY A 59 36.18 -11.60 -13.23
C GLY A 59 34.87 -10.95 -12.82
N ASN A 60 34.62 -9.76 -13.32
CA ASN A 60 33.39 -8.98 -13.05
C ASN A 60 32.29 -9.20 -14.11
N LYS A 61 32.52 -10.08 -15.12
CA LYS A 61 31.57 -10.34 -16.19
C LYS A 61 31.00 -11.74 -16.07
N ILE A 62 29.66 -11.82 -16.09
CA ILE A 62 28.89 -13.05 -16.00
C ILE A 62 28.08 -13.20 -17.28
N SER A 63 28.04 -14.40 -17.84
CA SER A 63 27.26 -14.73 -19.03
C SER A 63 26.42 -15.97 -18.77
N LEU A 64 25.11 -15.84 -18.92
CA LEU A 64 24.12 -16.89 -18.72
C LEU A 64 23.44 -17.21 -20.05
N LEU A 65 23.48 -18.47 -20.49
CA LEU A 65 22.88 -18.95 -21.72
C LEU A 65 21.65 -19.80 -21.39
N PHE A 66 20.50 -19.44 -21.95
CA PHE A 66 19.23 -20.15 -21.79
C PHE A 66 18.87 -20.98 -23.04
N ASP A 67 17.90 -21.88 -22.89
CA ASP A 67 17.37 -22.74 -23.96
C ASP A 67 16.55 -21.98 -24.99
N GLU A 68 15.97 -20.83 -24.59
CA GLU A 68 15.15 -19.95 -25.42
C GLU A 68 15.52 -18.47 -25.29
N ALA A 69 14.87 -17.62 -26.10
CA ALA A 69 15.06 -16.18 -26.02
C ALA A 69 14.38 -15.61 -24.77
N ILE A 70 15.13 -14.80 -24.02
CA ILE A 70 14.70 -14.26 -22.73
C ILE A 70 14.52 -12.75 -22.77
N GLN A 71 13.78 -12.21 -21.81
CA GLN A 71 13.64 -10.80 -21.49
C GLN A 71 13.74 -10.57 -19.98
N ILE A 72 14.14 -9.36 -19.59
CA ILE A 72 14.11 -8.94 -18.18
C ILE A 72 12.99 -7.93 -18.01
N LEU A 73 12.03 -8.28 -17.16
CA LEU A 73 10.89 -7.43 -16.81
C LEU A 73 11.33 -6.45 -15.72
N LYS A 74 11.12 -5.14 -15.94
CA LYS A 74 11.40 -4.09 -14.94
C LYS A 74 12.78 -4.24 -14.27
N GLN A 75 13.84 -4.37 -15.05
CA GLN A 75 15.21 -4.67 -14.59
C GLN A 75 15.61 -3.95 -13.29
N ASN A 76 15.28 -2.67 -13.16
CA ASN A 76 15.65 -1.85 -12.00
C ASN A 76 14.89 -2.19 -10.72
N GLU A 77 13.80 -2.95 -10.81
CA GLU A 77 12.94 -3.33 -9.69
C GLU A 77 13.08 -4.81 -9.32
N THR A 78 13.57 -5.64 -10.25
CA THR A 78 13.55 -7.10 -10.10
C THR A 78 14.93 -7.73 -10.04
N VAL A 79 16.00 -7.01 -10.41
CA VAL A 79 17.36 -7.57 -10.38
C VAL A 79 18.16 -6.96 -9.25
N ILE A 80 18.48 -7.77 -8.26
CA ILE A 80 19.22 -7.40 -7.06
C ILE A 80 20.58 -8.04 -7.04
N VAL A 81 21.62 -7.24 -6.90
CA VAL A 81 22.99 -7.72 -6.71
C VAL A 81 23.37 -7.57 -5.23
N SER A 82 23.80 -8.65 -4.64
CA SER A 82 24.20 -8.71 -3.22
C SER A 82 25.62 -9.28 -3.09
N PRO A 83 26.60 -8.58 -2.47
CA PRO A 83 26.51 -7.23 -1.86
C PRO A 83 26.07 -6.15 -2.86
N PRO A 84 25.37 -5.10 -2.38
CA PRO A 84 24.88 -4.05 -3.25
C PRO A 84 26.02 -3.32 -3.97
N GLN A 85 25.76 -2.89 -5.20
CA GLN A 85 26.70 -2.17 -6.06
C GLN A 85 26.33 -0.69 -6.09
N ILE A 86 27.29 0.19 -5.74
CA ILE A 86 27.10 1.64 -5.84
C ILE A 86 26.97 2.06 -7.30
N LYS A 87 27.86 1.49 -8.16
CA LYS A 87 27.76 1.70 -9.61
C LYS A 87 26.83 0.65 -10.19
N GLN A 88 25.70 1.07 -10.72
CA GLN A 88 24.71 0.20 -11.34
C GLN A 88 25.37 -0.83 -12.29
N PRO A 89 25.13 -2.15 -12.13
CA PRO A 89 25.65 -3.16 -13.02
C PRO A 89 25.09 -2.96 -14.43
N LYS A 90 25.90 -3.29 -15.45
CA LYS A 90 25.42 -3.29 -16.82
C LYS A 90 24.84 -4.65 -17.13
N ILE A 91 23.55 -4.69 -17.40
CA ILE A 91 22.83 -5.90 -17.76
C ILE A 91 22.35 -5.77 -19.20
N SER A 92 22.60 -6.78 -20.02
CA SER A 92 22.20 -6.80 -21.43
C SER A 92 21.76 -8.19 -21.86
N VAL A 93 20.66 -8.25 -22.58
CA VAL A 93 20.08 -9.47 -23.13
C VAL A 93 20.23 -9.45 -24.65
N TYR A 94 20.71 -10.54 -25.21
CA TYR A 94 20.78 -10.75 -26.66
C TYR A 94 20.30 -12.16 -27.02
N GLY A 95 19.05 -12.26 -27.45
CA GLY A 95 18.40 -13.54 -27.72
C GLY A 95 18.37 -14.42 -26.47
N ARG A 96 19.10 -15.52 -26.47
CA ARG A 96 19.17 -16.48 -25.35
C ARG A 96 20.28 -16.18 -24.35
N MET A 97 21.07 -15.13 -24.58
CA MET A 97 22.23 -14.81 -23.74
C MET A 97 21.96 -13.58 -22.87
N LEU A 98 22.11 -13.72 -21.57
CA LEU A 98 22.14 -12.65 -20.59
C LEU A 98 23.59 -12.38 -20.18
N THR A 99 24.01 -11.13 -20.27
CA THR A 99 25.34 -10.69 -19.82
C THR A 99 25.20 -9.65 -18.73
N ILE A 100 25.92 -9.85 -17.63
CA ILE A 100 25.95 -8.96 -16.48
C ILE A 100 27.39 -8.55 -16.24
N GLU A 101 27.64 -7.25 -16.11
CA GLU A 101 28.95 -6.69 -15.80
C GLU A 101 28.84 -5.87 -14.53
N LEU A 102 29.46 -6.36 -13.46
CA LEU A 102 29.59 -5.67 -12.18
C LEU A 102 30.61 -4.54 -12.33
N ARG A 103 30.25 -3.32 -11.91
CA ARG A 103 31.08 -2.14 -12.17
C ARG A 103 31.92 -1.69 -10.97
N ASP A 104 31.55 -2.13 -9.78
CA ASP A 104 32.37 -1.95 -8.58
C ASP A 104 33.45 -3.03 -8.52
N ASN A 105 34.55 -2.72 -7.82
CA ASN A 105 35.55 -3.71 -7.55
C ASN A 105 34.97 -4.81 -6.66
N LEU A 106 35.22 -6.06 -7.04
CA LEU A 106 34.78 -7.18 -6.23
C LEU A 106 35.55 -7.19 -4.90
N ARG A 107 34.82 -7.45 -3.83
CA ARG A 107 35.42 -7.64 -2.48
C ARG A 107 36.02 -9.03 -2.41
N ASP A 108 37.16 -9.15 -1.75
CA ASP A 108 37.81 -10.43 -1.51
C ASP A 108 36.99 -11.32 -0.56
N SER A 109 37.14 -12.62 -0.68
CA SER A 109 36.50 -13.64 0.20
C SER A 109 35.00 -13.39 0.39
N THR A 110 34.30 -13.04 -0.71
CA THR A 110 32.91 -12.61 -0.66
C THR A 110 32.06 -13.40 -1.66
N THR A 111 30.95 -13.93 -1.18
CA THR A 111 29.91 -14.52 -2.06
C THR A 111 29.05 -13.45 -2.66
N TYR A 112 28.96 -13.42 -3.99
CA TYR A 112 28.08 -12.55 -4.77
C TYR A 112 26.83 -13.30 -5.21
N THR A 113 25.71 -12.66 -5.06
CA THR A 113 24.40 -13.19 -5.44
C THR A 113 23.71 -12.21 -6.38
N ILE A 114 23.18 -12.70 -7.49
CA ILE A 114 22.35 -11.92 -8.40
C ILE A 114 20.97 -12.59 -8.40
N ASP A 115 20.04 -11.97 -7.73
CA ASP A 115 18.66 -12.43 -7.60
C ASP A 115 17.81 -11.71 -8.64
N PHE A 116 17.09 -12.48 -9.46
CA PHE A 116 16.20 -11.97 -10.49
C PHE A 116 14.73 -11.96 -10.02
N THR A 117 14.47 -12.51 -8.84
CA THR A 117 13.10 -12.66 -8.33
C THR A 117 12.15 -13.22 -9.42
N ASN A 118 11.16 -12.46 -9.83
CA ASN A 118 10.22 -12.79 -10.92
C ASN A 118 10.47 -11.94 -12.18
N GLY A 119 11.68 -11.42 -12.35
CA GLY A 119 12.03 -10.50 -13.44
C GLY A 119 12.53 -11.16 -14.72
N LEU A 120 12.83 -12.46 -14.71
CA LEU A 120 13.30 -13.18 -15.89
C LEU A 120 12.14 -13.95 -16.52
N ALA A 121 11.91 -13.75 -17.82
CA ALA A 121 10.86 -14.44 -18.56
C ALA A 121 11.33 -14.79 -19.97
N ASP A 122 10.65 -15.74 -20.62
CA ASP A 122 10.81 -15.91 -22.08
C ASP A 122 10.29 -14.68 -22.83
N ASN A 123 10.80 -14.47 -24.03
CA ASN A 123 10.47 -13.29 -24.84
C ASN A 123 9.20 -13.48 -25.68
N ASN A 124 8.70 -14.70 -25.85
CA ASN A 124 7.60 -15.02 -26.75
C ASN A 124 6.25 -15.05 -26.01
N GLU A 125 6.14 -15.88 -25.01
CA GLU A 125 4.91 -16.12 -24.25
C GLU A 125 4.90 -15.34 -22.92
N GLY A 126 6.07 -14.98 -22.38
CA GLY A 126 6.23 -14.26 -21.11
C GLY A 126 6.16 -15.18 -19.88
N ASN A 127 6.49 -16.47 -20.04
CA ASN A 127 6.57 -17.40 -18.92
C ASN A 127 7.72 -17.02 -17.99
N ILE A 128 7.41 -16.77 -16.73
CA ILE A 128 8.38 -16.26 -15.75
C ILE A 128 9.17 -17.42 -15.17
N LEU A 129 10.50 -17.28 -15.14
CA LEU A 129 11.38 -18.12 -14.34
C LEU A 129 11.39 -17.56 -12.92
N GLU A 130 10.59 -18.19 -12.04
CA GLU A 130 10.40 -17.73 -10.66
C GLU A 130 11.64 -18.02 -9.81
N ASN A 131 11.98 -17.07 -8.91
CA ASN A 131 13.04 -17.22 -7.89
C ASN A 131 14.44 -17.56 -8.42
N PHE A 132 14.74 -17.22 -9.68
CA PHE A 132 16.04 -17.50 -10.25
C PHE A 132 17.14 -16.64 -9.61
N CYS A 133 18.16 -17.32 -9.08
CA CYS A 133 19.26 -16.72 -8.38
C CYS A 133 20.58 -17.29 -8.88
N TYR A 134 21.54 -16.45 -9.27
CA TYR A 134 22.89 -16.85 -9.65
C TYR A 134 23.87 -16.42 -8.55
N ALA A 135 24.76 -17.32 -8.13
CA ALA A 135 25.76 -17.02 -7.10
C ALA A 135 27.16 -17.50 -7.51
N PHE A 136 28.19 -16.78 -7.05
CA PHE A 136 29.60 -17.15 -7.15
C PHE A 136 30.39 -16.53 -5.95
N SER A 137 31.57 -17.03 -5.68
CA SER A 137 32.43 -16.50 -4.61
C SER A 137 33.78 -16.06 -5.15
N THR A 138 34.30 -14.93 -4.62
CA THR A 138 35.69 -14.52 -4.85
C THR A 138 36.67 -15.25 -3.90
N GLY A 139 36.16 -15.82 -2.81
CA GLY A 139 36.89 -16.63 -1.86
C GLY A 139 36.92 -18.12 -2.18
N ASP A 140 37.43 -18.90 -1.23
CA ASP A 140 37.55 -20.35 -1.32
C ASP A 140 36.23 -21.10 -1.09
N VAL A 141 35.26 -20.42 -0.41
CA VAL A 141 33.99 -21.03 0.03
C VAL A 141 32.83 -20.22 -0.54
N LEU A 142 31.75 -20.90 -0.88
CA LEU A 142 30.46 -20.30 -1.15
C LEU A 142 29.62 -20.31 0.14
N ASP A 143 29.23 -19.14 0.61
CA ASP A 143 28.32 -19.04 1.75
C ASP A 143 26.95 -19.60 1.42
N SER A 144 26.30 -20.29 2.38
CA SER A 144 25.03 -20.99 2.15
C SER A 144 23.92 -20.64 3.13
N MET A 145 24.25 -19.95 4.23
CA MET A 145 23.25 -19.63 5.27
C MET A 145 22.21 -18.64 4.77
N GLN A 146 21.03 -18.67 5.42
CA GLN A 146 19.87 -17.84 5.04
C GLN A 146 19.19 -17.25 6.26
N ILE A 147 18.52 -16.10 6.05
CA ILE A 147 17.61 -15.46 7.01
C ILE A 147 16.33 -15.14 6.25
N GLY A 148 15.20 -15.63 6.75
CA GLY A 148 13.89 -15.40 6.18
C GLY A 148 12.94 -14.68 7.13
N GLY A 149 11.87 -14.11 6.56
CA GLY A 149 10.86 -13.43 7.35
C GLY A 149 9.84 -12.70 6.52
N ARG A 150 9.11 -11.80 7.17
CA ARG A 150 8.08 -10.96 6.55
C ARG A 150 8.20 -9.51 6.93
N VAL A 151 7.85 -8.63 5.97
CA VAL A 151 7.68 -7.20 6.18
C VAL A 151 6.18 -6.88 6.07
N ILE A 152 5.62 -6.29 7.13
CA ILE A 152 4.22 -5.84 7.18
C ILE A 152 4.16 -4.37 7.56
N ASP A 153 3.15 -3.68 7.07
CA ASP A 153 2.87 -2.31 7.47
C ASP A 153 2.47 -2.25 8.95
N ALA A 154 3.08 -1.37 9.72
CA ALA A 154 2.95 -1.34 11.18
C ALA A 154 1.54 -0.97 11.66
N LEU A 155 0.78 -0.19 10.88
CA LEU A 155 -0.59 0.25 11.22
C LEU A 155 -1.64 -0.71 10.67
N THR A 156 -1.46 -1.15 9.44
CA THR A 156 -2.50 -1.90 8.72
C THR A 156 -2.30 -3.40 8.77
N LEU A 157 -1.13 -3.90 9.21
CA LEU A 157 -0.70 -5.29 9.17
C LEU A 157 -0.81 -5.93 7.78
N GLU A 158 -0.79 -5.12 6.73
CA GLU A 158 -0.77 -5.62 5.36
C GLU A 158 0.66 -5.91 4.91
N PRO A 159 0.87 -6.92 4.06
CA PRO A 159 2.19 -7.20 3.51
C PRO A 159 2.71 -6.02 2.70
N VAL A 160 4.01 -5.75 2.80
CA VAL A 160 4.68 -4.68 2.05
C VAL A 160 5.59 -5.30 1.01
N ALA A 161 5.19 -5.21 -0.26
CA ALA A 161 5.91 -5.75 -1.40
C ALA A 161 6.95 -4.79 -1.96
N GLY A 162 8.04 -5.33 -2.54
CA GLY A 162 9.04 -4.55 -3.27
C GLY A 162 9.92 -3.64 -2.41
N VAL A 163 9.98 -3.90 -1.11
CA VAL A 163 10.85 -3.19 -0.18
C VAL A 163 12.20 -3.90 -0.08
N LEU A 164 13.28 -3.13 -0.07
CA LEU A 164 14.63 -3.64 0.11
C LEU A 164 14.81 -4.12 1.55
N VAL A 165 15.18 -5.39 1.73
CA VAL A 165 15.58 -5.93 3.03
C VAL A 165 17.07 -6.14 3.02
N GLY A 166 17.74 -5.70 4.07
CA GLY A 166 19.20 -5.79 4.19
C GLY A 166 19.65 -6.10 5.60
N ILE A 167 20.92 -6.50 5.71
CA ILE A 167 21.56 -6.85 6.99
C ILE A 167 22.84 -6.07 7.24
N HIS A 168 23.14 -5.89 8.53
CA HIS A 168 24.43 -5.44 9.04
C HIS A 168 24.91 -6.41 10.13
N ASP A 169 26.24 -6.58 10.21
CA ASP A 169 26.96 -7.31 11.27
C ASP A 169 27.58 -6.38 12.30
N SER A 170 27.44 -5.07 12.11
CA SER A 170 28.01 -4.05 12.97
C SER A 170 27.12 -3.71 14.15
N GLU A 171 27.70 -3.59 15.35
CA GLU A 171 27.02 -3.11 16.56
C GLU A 171 26.80 -1.58 16.58
N ALA A 172 27.44 -0.85 15.64
CA ALA A 172 27.30 0.60 15.57
C ALA A 172 25.88 1.01 15.17
N ASP A 173 25.19 1.80 15.99
CA ASP A 173 23.86 2.32 15.71
C ASP A 173 23.79 3.15 14.42
N THR A 174 24.94 3.64 13.95
CA THR A 174 25.04 4.41 12.71
C THR A 174 25.24 3.55 11.47
N ALA A 175 25.37 2.22 11.59
CA ALA A 175 25.60 1.35 10.43
C ALA A 175 24.48 1.50 9.40
N PHE A 176 23.23 1.45 9.82
CA PHE A 176 22.06 1.57 8.95
C PHE A 176 21.96 2.94 8.25
N THR A 177 22.48 4.01 8.87
CA THR A 177 22.35 5.38 8.34
C THR A 177 23.56 5.85 7.54
N LYS A 178 24.71 5.15 7.60
CA LYS A 178 25.96 5.63 7.00
C LYS A 178 26.65 4.63 6.08
N THR A 179 26.31 3.36 6.18
CA THR A 179 26.99 2.31 5.41
C THR A 179 25.94 1.51 4.61
N PRO A 180 26.25 1.18 3.34
CA PRO A 180 25.40 0.28 2.57
C PRO A 180 25.28 -1.08 3.25
N PHE A 181 24.14 -1.73 3.06
CA PHE A 181 23.92 -3.10 3.54
C PHE A 181 25.01 -4.08 3.11
N LEU A 182 25.25 -5.09 3.93
CA LEU A 182 26.16 -6.21 3.59
C LEU A 182 25.53 -7.13 2.55
N ARG A 183 24.25 -7.44 2.71
CA ARG A 183 23.45 -8.28 1.82
C ARG A 183 22.07 -7.69 1.70
N THR A 184 21.46 -7.87 0.54
CA THR A 184 20.13 -7.32 0.24
C THR A 184 19.28 -8.30 -0.55
N THR A 185 17.98 -8.22 -0.35
CA THR A 185 16.92 -8.86 -1.15
C THR A 185 15.70 -7.95 -1.21
N LEU A 186 14.68 -8.31 -1.99
CA LEU A 186 13.40 -7.60 -2.02
C LEU A 186 12.30 -8.46 -1.42
N THR A 187 11.29 -7.79 -0.86
CA THR A 187 10.07 -8.47 -0.41
C THR A 187 9.18 -8.87 -1.58
N GLY A 188 8.62 -10.07 -1.51
CA GLY A 188 7.60 -10.58 -2.42
C GLY A 188 6.24 -9.87 -2.28
N GLU A 189 5.26 -10.25 -3.09
CA GLU A 189 3.89 -9.70 -3.06
C GLU A 189 3.20 -9.92 -1.70
N ASP A 190 3.54 -10.99 -1.01
CA ASP A 190 3.06 -11.35 0.33
C ASP A 190 3.90 -10.76 1.47
N GLY A 191 4.86 -9.89 1.15
CA GLY A 191 5.79 -9.29 2.09
C GLY A 191 6.89 -10.23 2.57
N SER A 192 6.96 -11.48 2.11
CA SER A 192 8.01 -12.42 2.47
C SER A 192 9.36 -12.03 1.87
N PHE A 193 10.45 -12.38 2.55
CA PHE A 193 11.81 -12.20 2.07
C PHE A 193 12.71 -13.34 2.50
N THR A 194 13.75 -13.61 1.72
CA THR A 194 14.83 -14.53 2.06
C THR A 194 16.17 -13.95 1.64
N LEU A 195 17.02 -13.65 2.60
CA LEU A 195 18.41 -13.27 2.39
C LEU A 195 19.23 -14.55 2.28
N LYS A 196 19.78 -14.81 1.10
CA LYS A 196 20.50 -16.03 0.76
C LYS A 196 22.02 -15.81 0.77
N ASN A 197 22.77 -16.91 0.82
CA ASN A 197 24.23 -16.94 0.70
C ASN A 197 24.92 -16.05 1.74
N LEU A 198 24.51 -16.18 2.99
CA LEU A 198 25.10 -15.52 4.13
C LEU A 198 26.23 -16.38 4.73
N HIS A 199 27.23 -15.70 5.27
CA HIS A 199 28.22 -16.35 6.13
C HIS A 199 27.58 -16.72 7.48
N ASP A 200 28.11 -17.73 8.18
CA ASP A 200 27.67 -18.02 9.56
C ASP A 200 28.02 -16.83 10.46
N GLY A 201 27.02 -16.22 11.08
CA GLY A 201 27.21 -15.00 11.84
C GLY A 201 25.97 -14.50 12.53
N ARG A 202 26.12 -13.32 13.16
CA ARG A 202 25.03 -12.58 13.80
C ARG A 202 24.74 -11.31 13.03
N TYR A 203 23.46 -11.05 12.77
CA TYR A 203 23.03 -9.95 11.92
C TYR A 203 21.85 -9.19 12.52
N LYS A 204 21.82 -7.88 12.30
CA LYS A 204 20.60 -7.07 12.44
C LYS A 204 19.93 -6.97 11.09
N VAL A 205 18.61 -7.13 11.07
CA VAL A 205 17.79 -7.12 9.85
C VAL A 205 16.98 -5.82 9.78
N PHE A 206 17.00 -5.20 8.60
CA PHE A 206 16.33 -3.94 8.31
C PHE A 206 15.53 -4.06 7.03
N ALA A 207 14.46 -3.27 6.90
CA ALA A 207 13.81 -3.02 5.63
C ALA A 207 13.86 -1.52 5.33
N LEU A 208 14.03 -1.16 4.06
CA LEU A 208 14.20 0.21 3.60
C LEU A 208 13.50 0.43 2.27
N GLN A 209 12.66 1.46 2.19
CA GLN A 209 12.19 1.98 0.92
C GLN A 209 13.23 2.98 0.38
N ASP A 210 14.30 2.43 -0.18
CA ASP A 210 15.45 3.15 -0.67
C ASP A 210 15.09 3.94 -1.94
N ALA A 211 14.94 5.26 -1.81
CA ALA A 211 14.49 6.13 -2.90
C ALA A 211 15.64 6.59 -3.81
N ASP A 212 16.84 6.75 -3.26
CA ASP A 212 18.02 7.27 -3.97
C ASP A 212 19.07 6.19 -4.30
N ARG A 213 18.84 4.95 -3.82
CA ARG A 213 19.68 3.76 -4.08
C ARG A 213 21.08 3.87 -3.52
N ASP A 214 21.19 4.47 -2.35
CA ASP A 214 22.45 4.49 -1.59
C ASP A 214 22.60 3.30 -0.64
N TYR A 215 21.53 2.47 -0.51
CA TYR A 215 21.46 1.27 0.34
C TYR A 215 21.65 1.57 1.83
N ALA A 216 21.34 2.78 2.26
CA ALA A 216 21.39 3.24 3.63
C ALA A 216 20.19 4.14 3.93
N TYR A 217 19.76 4.22 5.18
CA TYR A 217 18.69 5.13 5.57
C TYR A 217 19.22 6.56 5.66
N SER A 218 19.06 7.33 4.62
CA SER A 218 19.60 8.68 4.47
C SER A 218 18.54 9.77 4.62
N GLN A 219 17.26 9.46 4.37
CA GLN A 219 16.16 10.42 4.35
C GLN A 219 15.01 10.01 5.26
N LEU A 220 14.48 10.96 6.05
CA LEU A 220 13.31 10.72 6.90
C LEU A 220 12.02 10.38 6.13
N SER A 221 11.99 10.65 4.82
CA SER A 221 10.87 10.31 3.93
C SER A 221 10.89 8.85 3.48
N GLU A 222 11.98 8.14 3.71
CA GLU A 222 12.08 6.72 3.41
C GLU A 222 11.34 5.90 4.44
N GLY A 223 10.56 4.94 3.95
CA GLY A 223 9.91 3.97 4.81
C GLY A 223 10.93 2.97 5.33
N VAL A 224 10.80 2.60 6.59
CA VAL A 224 11.76 1.73 7.27
C VAL A 224 11.08 0.68 8.14
N ALA A 225 11.76 -0.42 8.36
CA ALA A 225 11.48 -1.34 9.44
C ALA A 225 12.80 -1.90 9.99
N PHE A 226 12.83 -2.21 11.25
CA PHE A 226 13.99 -2.82 11.89
C PHE A 226 13.56 -3.68 13.07
N SER A 227 14.38 -4.69 13.37
CA SER A 227 14.25 -5.46 14.61
C SER A 227 15.28 -4.99 15.62
N PRO A 228 14.93 -4.87 16.90
CA PRO A 228 15.91 -4.64 17.97
C PRO A 228 16.83 -5.84 18.17
N ASP A 229 16.38 -7.03 17.76
CA ASP A 229 17.06 -8.28 18.03
C ASP A 229 18.19 -8.58 17.04
N TRP A 230 19.18 -9.33 17.54
CA TRP A 230 20.22 -9.92 16.73
C TRP A 230 19.80 -11.35 16.33
N TYR A 231 19.93 -11.64 15.06
CA TYR A 231 19.63 -12.97 14.51
C TYR A 231 20.91 -13.70 14.17
N ARG A 232 21.03 -14.94 14.64
CA ARG A 232 22.12 -15.85 14.26
C ARG A 232 21.65 -16.80 13.19
N THR A 233 22.50 -17.01 12.17
CA THR A 233 22.23 -18.01 11.13
C THR A 233 22.48 -19.40 11.65
N GLU A 234 21.56 -20.33 11.41
CA GLU A 234 21.63 -21.72 11.85
C GLU A 234 21.05 -22.64 10.80
N VAL A 235 21.56 -23.87 10.72
CA VAL A 235 20.93 -24.97 9.97
C VAL A 235 19.93 -25.64 10.89
N ALA A 236 18.70 -25.82 10.47
CA ALA A 236 17.69 -26.50 11.26
C ALA A 236 17.98 -27.98 11.27
N ASP A 237 18.31 -28.53 12.45
CA ASP A 237 18.40 -29.98 12.67
C ASP A 237 16.99 -30.58 12.80
N ASP A 238 16.58 -31.39 11.84
CA ASP A 238 15.28 -32.09 11.86
C ASP A 238 15.18 -33.20 12.91
N GLN A 239 16.19 -33.38 13.79
CA GLN A 239 16.26 -34.48 14.74
C GLN A 239 15.88 -34.18 16.19
N HIS A 240 15.49 -32.95 16.53
CA HIS A 240 14.97 -32.64 17.86
C HIS A 240 13.43 -32.50 17.79
N ASN A 241 12.75 -33.62 18.04
CA ASN A 241 11.39 -33.65 18.57
C ASN A 241 11.43 -33.12 20.01
N ASP A 242 11.45 -31.82 20.18
CA ASP A 242 11.15 -31.23 21.47
C ASP A 242 9.63 -31.19 21.66
N ASP A 243 9.17 -32.21 22.39
CA ASP A 243 7.77 -32.51 22.76
C ASP A 243 7.21 -31.45 23.76
N ASN A 244 7.75 -30.24 23.82
CA ASN A 244 7.34 -29.25 24.84
C ASN A 244 7.28 -27.80 24.42
N THR A 245 7.08 -27.50 23.14
CA THR A 245 6.56 -26.19 22.75
C THR A 245 5.56 -26.36 21.62
N LYS A 246 4.28 -26.38 21.97
CA LYS A 246 3.17 -26.14 21.03
C LYS A 246 3.21 -24.71 20.49
N GLN A 247 4.24 -24.39 19.72
CA GLN A 247 4.17 -23.28 18.77
C GLN A 247 3.66 -23.89 17.46
N THR A 248 2.36 -23.81 17.28
CA THR A 248 1.74 -24.04 15.99
C THR A 248 2.20 -22.92 15.06
N HIS A 249 3.25 -23.18 14.29
CA HIS A 249 3.65 -22.27 13.22
C HIS A 249 2.54 -22.22 12.17
N PRO A 250 2.11 -21.03 11.74
CA PRO A 250 1.14 -20.90 10.68
C PRO A 250 1.65 -21.53 9.38
N ASP A 251 0.76 -22.12 8.57
CA ASP A 251 1.09 -22.78 7.30
C ASP A 251 1.84 -21.92 6.27
N TRP A 252 1.85 -20.61 6.40
CA TRP A 252 2.59 -19.71 5.52
C TRP A 252 4.11 -19.72 5.73
N TYR A 253 4.62 -20.35 6.82
CA TYR A 253 6.04 -20.68 6.97
C TYR A 253 6.50 -21.82 6.07
N ARG A 254 5.57 -22.61 5.55
CA ARG A 254 5.88 -23.51 4.47
C ARG A 254 6.05 -22.69 3.21
N THR A 255 7.26 -22.17 2.98
CA THR A 255 7.70 -22.03 1.61
C THR A 255 7.63 -23.44 1.04
N GLU A 256 6.58 -23.76 0.29
CA GLU A 256 6.71 -24.73 -0.75
C GLU A 256 7.85 -24.20 -1.61
N VAL A 257 9.04 -24.72 -1.36
CA VAL A 257 10.14 -24.60 -2.31
C VAL A 257 9.58 -25.30 -3.52
N ALA A 258 9.03 -24.51 -4.45
CA ALA A 258 8.71 -25.01 -5.77
C ALA A 258 9.95 -25.80 -6.20
N ASP A 259 9.77 -27.06 -6.56
CA ASP A 259 10.84 -27.97 -6.97
C ASP A 259 11.88 -27.16 -7.75
N ASP A 260 13.04 -26.95 -7.14
CA ASP A 260 14.12 -26.16 -7.73
C ASP A 260 14.48 -26.89 -9.03
N PRO A 261 14.29 -26.32 -10.21
CA PRO A 261 14.55 -27.02 -11.47
C PRO A 261 16.04 -27.31 -11.71
N PHE A 262 16.87 -26.92 -10.74
CA PHE A 262 18.30 -27.21 -10.79
C PHE A 262 18.61 -28.49 -10.01
N PRO A 263 19.16 -29.52 -10.66
CA PRO A 263 19.69 -30.64 -9.92
C PRO A 263 20.82 -30.13 -9.02
N SER A 264 20.64 -30.32 -7.72
CA SER A 264 21.61 -30.02 -6.66
C SER A 264 22.82 -30.99 -6.68
N ASP A 265 23.25 -31.43 -7.88
CA ASP A 265 24.26 -32.50 -8.02
C ASP A 265 25.70 -32.02 -7.95
N THR A 266 26.01 -30.83 -7.42
CA THR A 266 27.40 -30.35 -7.50
C THR A 266 28.02 -29.86 -6.20
N LEU A 267 27.50 -30.21 -5.05
CA LEU A 267 28.18 -29.84 -3.78
C LEU A 267 28.25 -30.98 -2.76
N LEU A 268 28.87 -32.10 -3.08
CA LEU A 268 29.47 -32.97 -2.09
C LEU A 268 30.61 -33.77 -2.73
N ALA A 269 31.77 -33.17 -2.75
CA ALA A 269 33.03 -33.88 -2.86
C ALA A 269 33.75 -33.71 -1.53
N ASN A 270 34.09 -34.86 -0.95
CA ASN A 270 35.13 -35.06 0.03
C ASN A 270 34.83 -34.83 1.51
N ALA A 271 34.43 -35.91 2.16
CA ALA A 271 34.98 -36.24 3.47
C ALA A 271 35.36 -37.73 3.44
N ASP A 272 36.63 -37.97 3.14
CA ASP A 272 37.33 -39.21 3.48
C ASP A 272 37.31 -39.39 4.98
N THR A 273 36.79 -40.52 5.46
CA THR A 273 37.27 -41.12 6.70
C THR A 273 37.13 -42.63 6.62
N LEU A 274 38.28 -43.22 6.72
CA LEU A 274 38.66 -44.61 6.78
C LEU A 274 37.94 -45.43 7.85
N MET A 275 37.45 -46.63 7.42
CA MET A 275 37.61 -47.98 7.94
C MET A 275 37.54 -48.27 9.47
N PRO A 276 37.17 -49.44 9.94
CA PRO A 276 37.74 -50.72 9.55
C PRO A 276 36.76 -51.93 9.39
N VAL A 277 37.32 -52.92 8.70
CA VAL A 277 36.94 -54.28 8.49
C VAL A 277 36.79 -55.07 9.78
N ASP A 278 35.80 -56.00 9.86
CA ASP A 278 36.04 -57.38 10.29
C ASP A 278 34.90 -58.33 9.88
N SER A 279 35.30 -59.28 9.10
CA SER A 279 35.20 -60.71 9.06
C SER A 279 34.02 -61.44 9.78
N ALA A 280 33.24 -62.27 9.10
CA ALA A 280 33.41 -63.71 9.09
C ALA A 280 32.17 -64.48 8.59
N MET A 281 32.45 -65.36 7.66
CA MET A 281 31.99 -66.77 7.47
C MET A 281 30.53 -67.05 7.13
N ALA A 282 30.33 -67.57 5.90
CA ALA A 282 30.17 -68.95 5.44
C ALA A 282 28.78 -69.54 5.72
N GLU A 283 28.08 -70.22 4.84
CA GLU A 283 28.33 -71.35 3.96
C GLU A 283 27.09 -71.71 3.11
N LYS A 284 27.37 -72.27 1.90
CA LYS A 284 26.65 -73.37 1.18
C LYS A 284 25.19 -73.15 0.75
N GLY A 285 24.84 -73.16 -0.48
CA GLY A 285 25.08 -74.15 -1.51
C GLY A 285 23.77 -74.46 -2.24
N LYS A 286 23.79 -74.50 -3.49
CA LYS A 286 23.37 -75.45 -4.51
C LYS A 286 22.74 -74.84 -5.76
N THR A 287 23.44 -75.15 -6.80
CA THR A 287 23.19 -75.28 -8.23
C THR A 287 21.76 -75.59 -8.67
N SER A 288 21.24 -74.89 -9.69
CA SER A 288 20.80 -75.46 -10.98
C SER A 288 20.39 -74.42 -12.03
N THR A 289 21.13 -74.42 -13.12
CA THR A 289 20.76 -74.56 -14.54
C THR A 289 19.75 -73.53 -15.17
N LEU A 290 20.32 -72.66 -15.99
CA LEU A 290 19.98 -72.23 -17.32
C LEU A 290 18.50 -72.01 -17.75
N GLN A 291 18.14 -70.77 -18.05
CA GLN A 291 17.56 -70.44 -19.38
C GLN A 291 17.71 -68.94 -19.64
N GLU A 292 18.33 -68.59 -20.74
CA GLU A 292 18.51 -67.26 -21.23
C GLU A 292 17.20 -66.74 -21.86
N THR A 293 16.77 -65.53 -21.44
CA THR A 293 16.01 -64.61 -22.30
C THR A 293 16.39 -63.15 -21.94
N PRO A 294 16.45 -62.20 -22.89
CA PRO A 294 17.10 -60.92 -22.66
C PRO A 294 16.21 -60.04 -21.81
N ALA A 295 16.72 -59.60 -20.67
CA ALA A 295 16.08 -58.62 -19.77
C ALA A 295 16.46 -57.20 -20.21
N GLU A 296 15.45 -56.45 -20.58
CA GLU A 296 15.47 -55.00 -20.54
C GLU A 296 15.95 -54.55 -19.15
N SER A 297 17.02 -53.77 -19.12
CA SER A 297 17.55 -53.20 -17.89
C SER A 297 16.68 -51.97 -17.52
N ALA A 298 15.67 -52.20 -16.67
CA ALA A 298 15.10 -51.15 -15.89
C ALA A 298 16.07 -50.86 -14.71
N ALA A 299 16.94 -49.89 -14.92
CA ALA A 299 17.70 -49.30 -13.81
C ALA A 299 16.69 -48.57 -12.91
N ALA A 300 16.43 -49.18 -11.74
CA ALA A 300 15.71 -48.53 -10.66
C ALA A 300 16.56 -47.34 -10.15
N ASN A 301 16.30 -46.15 -10.65
CA ASN A 301 16.76 -44.90 -10.04
C ASN A 301 15.99 -44.74 -8.73
N THR A 302 16.49 -45.29 -7.64
CA THR A 302 16.18 -44.84 -6.29
C THR A 302 16.88 -43.49 -6.09
N SER A 303 16.30 -42.41 -6.58
CA SER A 303 16.68 -41.08 -6.18
C SER A 303 16.30 -40.96 -4.69
N PHE A 304 17.31 -40.97 -3.83
CA PHE A 304 17.17 -40.44 -2.48
C PHE A 304 16.78 -38.98 -2.63
N ARG A 305 15.52 -38.63 -2.41
CA ARG A 305 15.08 -37.26 -2.21
C ARG A 305 15.77 -36.78 -0.95
N GLN A 306 16.89 -36.09 -1.09
CA GLN A 306 17.44 -35.29 0.01
C GLN A 306 16.40 -34.26 0.37
N GLN A 307 15.94 -34.27 1.61
CA GLN A 307 15.05 -33.21 2.08
C GLN A 307 15.78 -31.87 1.98
N PRO A 308 15.12 -30.81 1.51
CA PRO A 308 15.76 -29.52 1.40
C PRO A 308 16.24 -29.04 2.77
N VAL A 309 17.50 -28.63 2.85
CA VAL A 309 18.11 -28.11 4.08
C VAL A 309 17.32 -26.85 4.49
N ARG A 310 16.79 -26.84 5.71
CA ARG A 310 16.13 -25.68 6.28
C ARG A 310 17.10 -24.82 7.03
N TYR A 311 16.96 -23.53 6.89
CA TYR A 311 17.78 -22.53 7.60
C TYR A 311 16.92 -21.74 8.57
N ARG A 312 17.52 -21.29 9.68
CA ARG A 312 16.90 -20.41 10.68
C ARG A 312 17.76 -19.15 10.86
N PRO A 313 17.17 -18.01 11.27
CA PRO A 313 15.73 -17.78 11.44
C PRO A 313 14.99 -17.63 10.10
N ASP A 314 13.77 -18.14 10.05
CA ASP A 314 12.85 -18.04 8.92
C ASP A 314 11.58 -17.22 9.27
N ASN A 315 11.56 -16.63 10.48
CA ASN A 315 10.39 -15.99 11.09
C ASN A 315 10.63 -14.52 11.51
N VAL A 316 11.59 -13.86 10.92
CA VAL A 316 11.88 -12.46 11.23
C VAL A 316 10.69 -11.58 10.81
N LEU A 317 10.09 -10.89 11.77
CA LEU A 317 8.99 -9.97 11.54
C LEU A 317 9.47 -8.52 11.61
N LEU A 318 9.27 -7.80 10.52
CA LEU A 318 9.62 -6.38 10.39
C LEU A 318 8.35 -5.54 10.23
N ARG A 319 8.12 -4.60 11.16
CA ARG A 319 7.00 -3.67 11.13
C ARG A 319 7.42 -2.41 10.40
N PHE A 320 6.94 -2.26 9.16
CA PHE A 320 7.32 -1.19 8.25
C PHE A 320 6.47 0.06 8.49
N TYR A 321 7.13 1.19 8.53
CA TYR A 321 6.50 2.49 8.70
C TYR A 321 7.29 3.59 7.98
N THR A 322 6.62 4.67 7.66
CA THR A 322 7.30 5.93 7.29
C THR A 322 7.17 6.86 8.48
N SER A 323 8.29 7.45 8.91
CA SER A 323 8.28 8.43 10.00
C SER A 323 7.26 9.54 9.70
N ASP A 324 6.58 10.05 10.73
CA ASP A 324 5.61 11.15 10.59
C ASP A 324 6.26 12.46 10.13
N PHE A 325 7.38 12.33 9.46
CA PHE A 325 8.07 13.46 8.89
C PHE A 325 7.27 14.05 7.73
N ARG A 326 6.82 15.27 7.89
CA ARG A 326 6.15 16.02 6.84
C ARG A 326 6.89 17.32 6.60
N ARG A 327 7.34 17.53 5.36
CA ARG A 327 7.94 18.81 4.99
C ARG A 327 6.95 19.94 5.23
N GLU A 328 7.34 20.89 6.04
CA GLU A 328 6.54 22.09 6.30
C GLU A 328 6.86 23.15 5.26
N TYR A 329 5.85 23.62 4.56
CA TYR A 329 5.95 24.74 3.62
C TYR A 329 4.57 25.28 3.26
N LEU A 330 4.52 26.52 2.78
CA LEU A 330 3.32 27.13 2.21
C LEU A 330 3.10 26.58 0.78
N SER A 331 2.07 25.74 0.61
CA SER A 331 1.76 25.06 -0.65
C SER A 331 1.04 25.98 -1.64
N LYS A 332 0.04 26.72 -1.16
CA LYS A 332 -0.78 27.60 -2.00
C LYS A 332 -1.19 28.86 -1.25
N LYS A 333 -1.23 29.97 -1.97
CA LYS A 333 -1.74 31.25 -1.49
C LYS A 333 -2.82 31.74 -2.44
N SER A 334 -3.92 32.27 -1.94
CA SER A 334 -5.00 32.82 -2.76
C SER A 334 -5.76 33.93 -2.06
N ARG A 335 -6.30 34.86 -2.84
CA ARG A 335 -7.25 35.89 -2.42
C ARG A 335 -8.53 35.68 -3.23
N PRO A 336 -9.43 34.77 -2.77
CA PRO A 336 -10.61 34.38 -3.55
C PRO A 336 -11.61 35.49 -3.74
N ASP A 337 -11.66 36.44 -2.81
CA ASP A 337 -12.45 37.67 -2.93
C ASP A 337 -11.74 38.88 -2.28
N SER A 338 -12.41 40.01 -2.18
CA SER A 338 -11.81 41.21 -1.60
C SER A 338 -11.52 41.09 -0.11
N VAL A 339 -12.34 40.33 0.63
CA VAL A 339 -12.33 40.26 2.09
C VAL A 339 -11.64 39.01 2.63
N GLN A 340 -11.12 38.16 1.76
CA GLN A 340 -10.61 36.85 2.18
C GLN A 340 -9.19 36.57 1.63
N VAL A 341 -8.31 36.08 2.49
CA VAL A 341 -7.00 35.55 2.11
C VAL A 341 -6.94 34.10 2.62
N SER A 342 -6.55 33.17 1.77
CA SER A 342 -6.37 31.76 2.13
C SER A 342 -4.92 31.35 1.90
N LEU A 343 -4.34 30.72 2.93
CA LEU A 343 -3.02 30.10 2.91
C LEU A 343 -3.18 28.61 3.16
N LEU A 344 -2.76 27.79 2.21
CA LEU A 344 -2.76 26.33 2.31
C LEU A 344 -1.35 25.83 2.58
N PHE A 345 -1.16 25.20 3.70
CA PHE A 345 0.12 24.58 4.10
C PHE A 345 0.17 23.10 3.74
N ASN A 346 1.34 22.55 3.58
CA ASN A 346 1.50 21.12 3.33
C ASN A 346 1.18 20.27 4.58
N THR A 347 1.46 20.82 5.76
CA THR A 347 1.17 20.24 7.07
C THR A 347 0.22 21.14 7.84
N ARG A 348 -0.37 20.63 8.91
CA ARG A 348 -1.13 21.44 9.86
C ARG A 348 -0.16 22.34 10.63
N PRO A 349 -0.22 23.68 10.52
CA PRO A 349 0.57 24.55 11.37
C PRO A 349 0.12 24.43 12.82
N ASP A 350 1.02 24.33 13.78
CA ASP A 350 0.68 24.25 15.21
C ASP A 350 -0.06 25.51 15.67
N THR A 351 0.45 26.66 15.25
CA THR A 351 -0.15 27.97 15.52
C THR A 351 -0.63 28.62 14.21
N ILE A 352 -1.66 29.46 14.31
CA ILE A 352 -2.11 30.26 13.16
C ILE A 352 -1.05 31.36 12.90
N PRO A 353 -0.39 31.36 11.74
CA PRO A 353 0.61 32.37 11.40
C PRO A 353 0.01 33.78 11.40
N ALA A 354 0.69 34.74 12.01
CA ALA A 354 0.24 36.14 11.98
C ALA A 354 0.60 36.82 10.64
N LEU A 355 -0.30 37.66 10.15
CA LEU A 355 -0.08 38.53 8.99
C LEU A 355 0.34 39.92 9.45
N HIS A 356 1.40 40.46 8.85
CA HIS A 356 1.91 41.82 9.10
C HIS A 356 1.89 42.64 7.81
N LEU A 357 1.13 43.74 7.78
CA LEU A 357 1.08 44.62 6.64
C LEU A 357 2.44 45.27 6.37
N LEU A 358 2.84 45.37 5.11
CA LEU A 358 4.09 46.01 4.75
C LEU A 358 3.89 47.54 4.74
N GLY A 359 4.81 48.23 5.44
CA GLY A 359 4.82 49.69 5.53
C GLY A 359 3.85 50.30 6.56
N GLU A 360 3.13 49.48 7.32
CA GLU A 360 2.18 49.95 8.35
C GLU A 360 2.31 49.14 9.63
N GLN A 361 2.35 49.85 10.77
CA GLN A 361 2.29 49.23 12.09
C GLN A 361 0.83 49.13 12.58
N LYS A 362 -0.05 48.43 11.84
CA LYS A 362 -1.40 48.13 12.35
C LYS A 362 -1.35 46.88 13.23
N GLY A 363 -1.98 46.95 14.41
CA GLY A 363 -2.14 45.79 15.31
C GLY A 363 -2.92 44.64 14.64
N LYS A 364 -3.09 43.53 15.37
CA LYS A 364 -3.74 42.31 14.83
C LYS A 364 -5.24 42.43 14.50
N ASN A 365 -5.87 43.60 14.70
CA ASN A 365 -7.34 43.78 14.62
C ASN A 365 -7.89 43.97 13.19
N TRP A 366 -7.06 43.91 12.16
CA TRP A 366 -7.49 44.10 10.77
C TRP A 366 -7.93 42.81 10.06
N TYR A 367 -7.81 41.66 10.71
CA TYR A 367 -8.30 40.35 10.24
C TYR A 367 -8.75 39.46 11.38
N SER A 368 -9.62 38.49 11.07
CA SER A 368 -9.94 37.31 11.88
C SER A 368 -9.46 36.08 11.13
N ALA A 369 -8.76 35.18 11.79
CA ALA A 369 -8.20 33.98 11.17
C ALA A 369 -8.86 32.72 11.70
N ILE A 370 -9.18 31.79 10.81
CA ILE A 370 -9.80 30.51 11.14
C ILE A 370 -9.10 29.38 10.42
N ARG A 371 -9.10 28.18 11.03
CA ARG A 371 -8.72 26.94 10.37
C ARG A 371 -9.89 26.40 9.55
N LYS A 372 -9.65 26.13 8.27
CA LYS A 372 -10.59 25.42 7.41
C LYS A 372 -10.01 24.06 7.07
N GLY A 373 -10.49 23.03 7.79
CA GLY A 373 -9.83 21.73 7.80
C GLY A 373 -8.50 21.77 8.57
N GLU A 374 -7.59 20.86 8.25
CA GLU A 374 -6.31 20.78 8.97
C GLU A 374 -5.23 21.72 8.44
N LYS A 375 -5.18 21.93 7.14
CA LYS A 375 -4.04 22.54 6.44
C LYS A 375 -4.30 23.95 5.90
N GLU A 376 -5.56 24.37 5.80
CA GLU A 376 -5.93 25.67 5.24
C GLU A 376 -6.25 26.68 6.36
N ILE A 377 -5.56 27.84 6.33
CA ILE A 377 -5.87 28.99 7.19
C ILE A 377 -6.53 30.04 6.32
N VAL A 378 -7.72 30.47 6.75
CA VAL A 378 -8.48 31.53 6.09
C VAL A 378 -8.46 32.76 6.97
N TYR A 379 -7.98 33.87 6.40
CA TYR A 379 -7.94 35.19 7.02
C TYR A 379 -9.06 36.05 6.45
N TRP A 380 -9.96 36.47 7.30
CA TRP A 380 -11.06 37.39 6.96
C TRP A 380 -10.63 38.80 7.28
N LEU A 381 -10.50 39.64 6.26
CA LEU A 381 -10.08 41.03 6.40
C LEU A 381 -11.25 41.86 6.92
N THR A 382 -11.14 42.41 8.11
CA THR A 382 -12.23 43.15 8.79
C THR A 382 -12.13 44.66 8.57
N ASP A 383 -10.93 45.17 8.26
CA ASP A 383 -10.69 46.60 8.01
C ASP A 383 -11.03 46.98 6.59
N LYS A 384 -11.97 47.94 6.41
CA LYS A 384 -12.48 48.38 5.09
C LYS A 384 -11.39 49.02 4.21
N GLU A 385 -10.47 49.76 4.80
CA GLU A 385 -9.37 50.38 4.06
C GLU A 385 -8.43 49.32 3.47
N ILE A 386 -8.21 48.24 4.21
CA ILE A 386 -7.30 47.15 3.82
C ILE A 386 -7.95 46.24 2.76
N TYR A 387 -9.20 45.79 2.97
CA TYR A 387 -9.82 44.90 2.00
C TYR A 387 -10.24 45.58 0.70
N SER A 388 -10.38 46.92 0.69
CA SER A 388 -10.67 47.67 -0.53
C SER A 388 -9.46 47.84 -1.46
N ARG A 389 -8.24 47.63 -0.98
CA ARG A 389 -7.01 47.78 -1.77
C ARG A 389 -6.97 46.78 -2.93
N ASP A 390 -6.57 47.27 -4.11
CA ASP A 390 -6.42 46.42 -5.30
C ASP A 390 -5.31 45.39 -5.12
N THR A 391 -4.23 45.75 -4.46
CA THR A 391 -3.14 44.84 -4.09
C THR A 391 -2.89 44.89 -2.60
N LEU A 392 -2.90 43.70 -1.97
CA LEU A 392 -2.57 43.54 -0.57
C LEU A 392 -1.16 42.99 -0.46
N ALA A 393 -0.29 43.66 0.29
CA ALA A 393 1.09 43.26 0.55
C ALA A 393 1.30 43.07 2.06
N PHE A 394 1.74 41.88 2.46
CA PHE A 394 1.97 41.53 3.86
C PHE A 394 3.07 40.48 3.99
N SER A 395 3.68 40.37 5.15
CA SER A 395 4.57 39.30 5.51
C SER A 395 3.86 38.28 6.39
N VAL A 396 4.27 37.02 6.27
CA VAL A 396 3.80 35.90 7.10
C VAL A 396 5.01 35.05 7.51
N THR A 397 5.09 34.75 8.79
CA THR A 397 6.13 33.88 9.34
C THR A 397 5.54 32.53 9.71
N TYR A 398 6.13 31.46 9.21
CA TYR A 398 5.69 30.08 9.42
C TYR A 398 6.91 29.14 9.41
N PRO A 399 6.80 27.93 10.01
CA PRO A 399 7.87 26.94 9.92
C PRO A 399 7.98 26.42 8.47
N LYS A 400 9.21 26.36 7.95
CA LYS A 400 9.54 25.78 6.65
C LYS A 400 10.71 24.83 6.82
N SER A 401 10.55 23.62 6.31
CA SER A 401 11.63 22.63 6.33
C SER A 401 12.77 23.02 5.39
N ASP A 402 14.00 22.98 5.90
CA ASP A 402 15.23 23.17 5.14
C ASP A 402 15.62 21.92 4.32
N SER A 403 16.79 21.91 3.70
CA SER A 403 17.31 20.77 2.92
C SER A 403 17.54 19.51 3.76
N LEU A 404 17.77 19.69 5.07
CA LEU A 404 17.91 18.60 6.04
C LEU A 404 16.57 18.22 6.69
N ASN A 405 15.48 18.74 6.16
CA ASN A 405 14.12 18.54 6.66
C ASN A 405 13.86 19.07 8.09
N ILE A 406 14.70 19.98 8.58
CA ILE A 406 14.53 20.62 9.89
C ILE A 406 13.62 21.84 9.70
N PRO A 407 12.48 21.95 10.41
CA PRO A 407 11.62 23.11 10.33
C PRO A 407 12.31 24.34 10.96
N ARG A 408 12.39 25.42 10.18
CA ARG A 408 12.94 26.71 10.62
C ARG A 408 11.95 27.84 10.34
N PRO A 409 11.87 28.86 11.19
CA PRO A 409 11.03 30.02 10.92
C PRO A 409 11.42 30.70 9.59
N GLN A 410 10.47 30.77 8.67
CA GLN A 410 10.61 31.44 7.37
C GLN A 410 9.63 32.58 7.31
N THR A 411 10.09 33.76 6.92
CA THR A 411 9.22 34.91 6.67
C THR A 411 9.13 35.16 5.18
N ASP A 412 7.92 34.99 4.64
CA ASP A 412 7.65 35.27 3.24
C ASP A 412 6.85 36.57 3.07
N THR A 413 7.23 37.35 2.06
CA THR A 413 6.48 38.53 1.64
C THR A 413 5.51 38.13 0.53
N LEU A 414 4.22 38.31 0.79
CA LEU A 414 3.16 37.97 -0.14
C LEU A 414 2.50 39.20 -0.70
N ARG A 415 2.31 39.25 -2.03
CA ARG A 415 1.55 40.27 -2.72
C ARG A 415 0.39 39.60 -3.46
N MET A 416 -0.82 40.06 -3.22
CA MET A 416 -2.05 39.45 -3.75
C MET A 416 -2.97 40.51 -4.33
N ALA A 417 -3.24 40.40 -5.61
CA ALA A 417 -4.20 41.25 -6.28
C ALA A 417 -5.64 40.88 -5.93
N LYS A 418 -6.52 41.85 -5.90
CA LYS A 418 -7.96 41.66 -5.79
C LYS A 418 -8.47 40.93 -7.03
N PRO A 419 -9.32 39.91 -6.89
CA PRO A 419 -9.88 39.22 -8.05
C PRO A 419 -10.70 40.17 -8.90
N LYS A 420 -10.53 40.11 -10.21
CA LYS A 420 -11.35 40.86 -11.15
C LYS A 420 -12.75 40.25 -11.14
N VAL A 421 -13.73 41.02 -10.68
CA VAL A 421 -15.14 40.63 -10.77
C VAL A 421 -15.53 40.71 -12.25
N SER A 422 -15.82 39.54 -12.85
CA SER A 422 -16.46 39.53 -14.16
C SER A 422 -17.88 40.07 -14.00
N VAL A 423 -18.09 41.29 -14.42
CA VAL A 423 -19.44 41.86 -14.49
C VAL A 423 -20.17 41.12 -15.60
N GLN A 424 -20.94 40.09 -15.24
CA GLN A 424 -21.94 39.58 -16.18
C GLN A 424 -22.89 40.72 -16.51
N ARG A 425 -22.92 41.15 -17.78
CA ARG A 425 -23.90 42.14 -18.27
C ARG A 425 -25.29 41.57 -18.00
N ARG A 426 -25.97 42.17 -17.02
CA ARG A 426 -27.38 41.84 -16.74
C ARG A 426 -28.25 42.24 -17.93
N PRO A 427 -29.29 41.46 -18.25
CA PRO A 427 -30.31 41.84 -19.19
C PRO A 427 -30.96 43.17 -18.75
N LYS A 428 -31.21 44.05 -19.68
CA LYS A 428 -31.87 45.34 -19.43
C LYS A 428 -33.32 45.06 -18.97
N GLY A 429 -33.63 45.32 -17.67
CA GLY A 429 -35.00 45.20 -17.13
C GLY A 429 -35.15 44.50 -15.79
N GLU A 430 -34.08 43.93 -15.22
CA GLU A 430 -34.17 43.34 -13.88
C GLU A 430 -34.06 44.43 -12.79
N ALA A 431 -34.96 44.34 -11.80
CA ALA A 431 -34.95 45.19 -10.61
C ALA A 431 -33.60 45.17 -9.89
N ALA A 432 -33.23 46.26 -9.24
CA ALA A 432 -31.99 46.34 -8.46
C ALA A 432 -31.90 45.15 -7.52
N ALA A 433 -30.80 44.38 -7.63
CA ALA A 433 -30.57 43.25 -6.77
C ALA A 433 -30.60 43.71 -5.32
N SER A 434 -31.41 43.04 -4.49
CA SER A 434 -31.37 43.14 -3.03
C SER A 434 -29.91 42.97 -2.55
N ALA A 435 -29.54 43.66 -1.48
CA ALA A 435 -28.21 43.54 -0.87
C ALA A 435 -27.85 42.06 -0.69
N PRO A 436 -26.61 41.65 -1.05
CA PRO A 436 -26.22 40.25 -0.96
C PRO A 436 -26.33 39.79 0.49
N LEU A 437 -27.16 38.76 0.71
CA LEU A 437 -27.37 38.15 2.03
C LEU A 437 -26.18 37.27 2.41
N MET A 438 -25.96 37.12 3.71
CA MET A 438 -25.02 36.15 4.27
C MET A 438 -25.70 34.77 4.34
N ASN A 439 -25.02 33.71 3.88
CA ASN A 439 -25.49 32.36 3.97
C ASN A 439 -25.17 31.75 5.34
N ILE A 440 -26.15 31.05 5.92
CA ILE A 440 -25.99 30.18 7.08
C ILE A 440 -26.35 28.76 6.67
N SER A 441 -25.61 27.79 7.15
CA SER A 441 -25.91 26.38 6.99
C SER A 441 -26.07 25.68 8.35
N ILE A 442 -27.06 24.81 8.45
CA ILE A 442 -27.31 23.98 9.64
C ILE A 442 -26.97 22.55 9.26
N LYS A 443 -26.09 21.91 10.04
CA LYS A 443 -25.59 20.55 9.73
C LYS A 443 -25.65 19.66 10.96
N ASN A 444 -25.87 18.36 10.72
CA ASN A 444 -25.62 17.31 11.69
C ASN A 444 -24.25 16.67 11.39
N SER A 445 -23.55 16.21 12.40
CA SER A 445 -22.23 15.57 12.27
C SER A 445 -22.27 14.29 11.45
N SER A 446 -23.37 13.52 11.48
CA SER A 446 -23.52 12.28 10.73
C SER A 446 -24.54 12.40 9.60
N SER A 447 -25.82 12.45 9.88
CA SER A 447 -26.88 12.42 8.88
C SER A 447 -28.08 13.24 9.33
N ILE A 448 -28.73 13.92 8.36
CA ILE A 448 -29.97 14.68 8.63
C ILE A 448 -31.14 13.74 8.95
N ALA A 449 -31.23 12.61 8.25
CA ALA A 449 -32.38 11.71 8.34
C ALA A 449 -32.24 10.57 9.35
N SER A 450 -31.05 10.33 9.89
CA SER A 450 -30.75 9.19 10.77
C SER A 450 -29.68 9.54 11.79
N GLY A 451 -29.92 10.62 12.52
CA GLY A 451 -29.05 11.05 13.63
C GLY A 451 -29.06 10.07 14.79
N THR A 452 -28.03 10.13 15.61
CA THR A 452 -27.91 9.42 16.89
C THR A 452 -27.73 10.43 18.03
N PRO A 453 -27.96 10.06 19.27
CA PRO A 453 -27.82 11.00 20.40
C PRO A 453 -26.40 11.56 20.59
N GLY A 454 -25.39 10.89 20.05
CA GLY A 454 -24.00 11.36 20.05
C GLY A 454 -23.70 12.41 18.97
N ASP A 455 -24.61 12.65 18.06
CA ASP A 455 -24.41 13.59 16.96
C ASP A 455 -24.52 15.03 17.44
N THR A 456 -23.72 15.91 16.83
CA THR A 456 -23.73 17.34 17.11
C THR A 456 -24.37 18.11 15.97
N ILE A 457 -25.38 18.91 16.29
CA ILE A 457 -25.97 19.86 15.36
C ILE A 457 -25.21 21.18 15.44
N SER A 458 -24.79 21.70 14.29
CA SER A 458 -24.03 22.93 14.21
C SER A 458 -24.61 23.91 13.19
N ILE A 459 -24.58 25.18 13.57
CA ILE A 459 -24.88 26.33 12.69
C ILE A 459 -23.55 26.92 12.25
N ILE A 460 -23.36 27.08 10.94
CA ILE A 460 -22.12 27.59 10.36
C ILE A 460 -22.44 28.80 9.49
N ALA A 461 -21.91 29.97 9.88
CA ALA A 461 -22.00 31.19 9.09
C ALA A 461 -20.94 31.21 7.98
N SER A 462 -21.28 31.77 6.84
CA SER A 462 -20.34 31.90 5.72
C SER A 462 -19.34 33.03 5.88
N GLN A 463 -19.51 33.91 6.86
CA GLN A 463 -18.67 35.08 7.12
C GLN A 463 -18.57 35.38 8.62
N PRO A 464 -17.52 36.08 9.09
CA PRO A 464 -17.41 36.48 10.49
C PRO A 464 -18.59 37.37 10.92
N LEU A 465 -19.07 37.12 12.13
CA LEU A 465 -20.27 37.74 12.66
C LEU A 465 -19.92 38.96 13.53
N ALA A 466 -20.63 40.06 13.34
CA ALA A 466 -20.60 41.23 14.20
C ALA A 466 -21.76 41.20 15.22
N LEU A 467 -22.89 40.56 14.86
CA LEU A 467 -24.04 40.38 15.71
C LEU A 467 -24.60 38.97 15.58
N VAL A 468 -24.89 38.35 16.71
CA VAL A 468 -25.59 37.07 16.82
C VAL A 468 -26.76 37.30 17.79
N ASP A 469 -27.95 37.41 17.24
CA ASP A 469 -29.16 37.47 18.04
C ASP A 469 -29.74 36.06 18.21
N THR A 470 -29.75 35.57 19.44
CA THR A 470 -30.26 34.24 19.78
C THR A 470 -31.77 34.17 19.83
N ALA A 471 -32.46 35.33 19.99
CA ALA A 471 -33.92 35.39 20.02
C ALA A 471 -34.55 35.02 18.68
N GLY A 472 -33.83 35.21 17.57
CA GLY A 472 -34.28 34.80 16.24
C GLY A 472 -33.92 33.36 15.86
N VAL A 473 -33.39 32.57 16.81
CA VAL A 473 -33.14 31.13 16.61
C VAL A 473 -34.19 30.35 17.36
N SER A 474 -34.78 29.34 16.73
CA SER A 474 -35.75 28.45 17.35
C SER A 474 -35.45 27.01 17.09
N VAL A 475 -35.70 26.16 18.09
CA VAL A 475 -35.66 24.70 17.97
C VAL A 475 -36.99 24.15 18.37
N ALA A 476 -37.62 23.37 17.51
CA ALA A 476 -38.91 22.75 17.79
C ALA A 476 -38.83 21.25 17.59
N ARG A 477 -39.51 20.50 18.46
CA ARG A 477 -39.68 19.06 18.36
C ARG A 477 -41.06 18.75 17.77
N GLN A 478 -41.11 17.74 16.90
CA GLN A 478 -42.36 17.26 16.34
C GLN A 478 -43.10 16.39 17.39
N ALA A 479 -44.35 16.75 17.73
CA ALA A 479 -45.23 15.99 18.60
C ALA A 479 -46.64 16.00 17.98
N ASP A 480 -47.24 14.84 17.78
CA ASP A 480 -48.58 14.69 17.21
C ASP A 480 -48.79 15.49 15.88
N SER A 481 -47.80 15.44 14.99
CA SER A 481 -47.75 16.20 13.73
C SER A 481 -47.64 17.72 13.87
N LEU A 482 -47.52 18.26 15.10
CA LEU A 482 -47.30 19.67 15.37
C LEU A 482 -45.87 19.92 15.83
N TRP A 483 -45.36 21.10 15.53
CA TRP A 483 -44.06 21.55 16.01
C TRP A 483 -44.23 22.30 17.34
N ARG A 484 -43.53 21.86 18.40
CA ARG A 484 -43.52 22.48 19.69
C ARG A 484 -42.11 22.96 20.03
N ASP A 485 -41.98 24.20 20.42
CA ASP A 485 -40.70 24.78 20.78
C ASP A 485 -40.11 24.07 22.00
N VAL A 486 -38.80 23.85 21.96
CA VAL A 486 -38.01 23.23 23.05
C VAL A 486 -36.86 24.16 23.46
N PRO A 487 -36.49 24.16 24.74
CA PRO A 487 -35.35 24.94 25.19
C PRO A 487 -34.06 24.39 24.55
N PHE A 488 -33.15 25.29 24.18
CA PHE A 488 -31.87 24.95 23.63
C PHE A 488 -30.76 25.86 24.15
N LYS A 489 -29.51 25.42 24.01
CA LYS A 489 -28.30 26.21 24.24
C LYS A 489 -27.52 26.37 22.96
N LEU A 490 -27.05 27.58 22.69
CA LEU A 490 -26.16 27.89 21.58
C LEU A 490 -24.75 28.13 22.13
N ARG A 491 -23.79 27.31 21.74
CA ARG A 491 -22.38 27.41 22.18
C ARG A 491 -21.47 27.71 21.00
N PRO A 492 -20.65 28.78 21.05
CA PRO A 492 -19.64 29.00 20.03
C PRO A 492 -18.57 27.89 20.04
N ASP A 493 -18.04 27.56 18.89
CA ASP A 493 -16.89 26.68 18.76
C ASP A 493 -15.62 27.48 19.11
N SER A 494 -14.82 26.97 20.05
CA SER A 494 -13.58 27.64 20.49
C SER A 494 -12.50 27.73 19.41
N LEU A 495 -12.55 26.86 18.40
CA LEU A 495 -11.57 26.77 17.31
C LEU A 495 -12.05 27.46 16.01
N ASN A 496 -13.36 27.62 15.85
CA ASN A 496 -13.95 28.18 14.65
C ASN A 496 -15.06 29.21 15.02
N PRO A 497 -14.75 30.51 15.00
CA PRO A 497 -15.71 31.57 15.35
C PRO A 497 -16.92 31.68 14.41
N LEU A 498 -16.92 30.99 13.28
CA LEU A 498 -18.07 30.91 12.36
C LEU A 498 -19.06 29.82 12.75
N LYS A 499 -18.72 28.94 13.72
CA LYS A 499 -19.49 27.74 14.05
C LYS A 499 -20.06 27.83 15.45
N PHE A 500 -21.31 27.42 15.58
CA PHE A 500 -22.03 27.33 16.83
C PHE A 500 -22.64 25.93 16.95
N PHE A 501 -22.52 25.34 18.11
CA PHE A 501 -23.19 24.08 18.45
C PHE A 501 -24.56 24.37 19.07
N VAL A 502 -25.57 23.61 18.62
CA VAL A 502 -26.92 23.64 19.16
C VAL A 502 -27.11 22.41 20.04
N ASP A 503 -27.49 22.62 21.28
CA ASP A 503 -27.83 21.57 22.23
C ASP A 503 -29.26 21.78 22.72
N ALA A 504 -30.16 20.87 22.41
CA ALA A 504 -31.57 20.89 22.78
C ALA A 504 -32.01 19.61 23.51
N GLY A 505 -31.06 18.82 24.04
CA GLY A 505 -31.37 17.56 24.69
C GLY A 505 -32.06 16.59 23.75
N TRP A 506 -31.39 16.30 22.61
CA TRP A 506 -31.90 15.46 21.55
C TRP A 506 -32.36 14.09 22.07
N GLN A 507 -33.60 13.71 21.72
CA GLN A 507 -34.23 12.45 22.13
C GLN A 507 -34.30 11.48 20.94
N MET A 508 -34.10 10.20 21.19
CA MET A 508 -34.22 9.14 20.18
C MET A 508 -35.65 9.06 19.64
N GLY A 509 -35.81 8.68 18.39
CA GLY A 509 -37.10 8.52 17.74
C GLY A 509 -37.85 9.82 17.46
N GLN A 510 -37.21 10.97 17.71
CA GLN A 510 -37.82 12.28 17.54
C GLN A 510 -37.26 13.03 16.34
N SER A 511 -38.13 13.90 15.78
CA SER A 511 -37.71 14.85 14.75
C SER A 511 -37.67 16.26 15.33
N TYR A 512 -36.61 17.00 14.97
CA TYR A 512 -36.40 18.36 15.40
C TYR A 512 -36.24 19.29 14.19
N ARG A 513 -36.75 20.50 14.32
CA ARG A 513 -36.60 21.57 13.36
C ARG A 513 -35.79 22.68 13.99
N VAL A 514 -34.68 23.03 13.38
CA VAL A 514 -33.86 24.20 13.74
C VAL A 514 -34.10 25.27 12.71
N ARG A 515 -34.51 26.47 13.15
CA ARG A 515 -34.82 27.59 12.29
C ARG A 515 -34.08 28.82 12.77
N ILE A 516 -33.61 29.63 11.82
CA ILE A 516 -33.03 30.94 12.04
C ILE A 516 -33.80 31.92 11.13
N ASP A 517 -34.39 32.94 11.76
CA ASP A 517 -35.17 33.94 11.06
C ASP A 517 -34.27 34.85 10.20
N SER A 518 -34.87 35.57 9.26
CA SER A 518 -34.18 36.55 8.41
C SER A 518 -33.72 37.74 9.26
N ALA A 519 -32.54 38.29 8.94
CA ALA A 519 -32.00 39.53 9.49
C ALA A 519 -31.81 39.53 11.03
N VAL A 520 -31.43 38.38 11.61
CA VAL A 520 -31.10 38.26 13.04
C VAL A 520 -29.60 38.11 13.31
N TRP A 521 -28.84 37.66 12.32
CA TRP A 521 -27.38 37.60 12.35
C TRP A 521 -26.77 38.54 11.31
N ARG A 522 -25.80 39.34 11.73
CA ARG A 522 -25.12 40.31 10.85
C ARG A 522 -23.64 40.02 10.79
N SER A 523 -23.08 39.95 9.58
CA SER A 523 -21.65 39.84 9.37
C SER A 523 -20.91 41.15 9.66
N VAL A 524 -19.60 41.09 9.86
CA VAL A 524 -18.73 42.27 9.96
C VAL A 524 -18.73 43.14 8.69
N TYR A 525 -19.33 42.66 7.58
CA TYR A 525 -19.49 43.36 6.30
C TYR A 525 -20.89 43.94 6.09
N ASP A 526 -21.65 44.09 7.17
CA ASP A 526 -23.03 44.61 7.14
C ASP A 526 -24.00 43.78 6.28
N ARG A 527 -23.76 42.48 6.17
CA ARG A 527 -24.67 41.57 5.48
C ARG A 527 -25.51 40.79 6.49
N TRP A 528 -26.82 40.85 6.31
CA TRP A 528 -27.78 40.12 7.12
C TRP A 528 -27.94 38.69 6.58
N ASN A 529 -28.33 37.77 7.44
CA ASN A 529 -28.60 36.38 7.03
C ASN A 529 -29.94 36.25 6.30
N ALA A 530 -29.98 35.31 5.34
CA ALA A 530 -31.20 34.74 4.82
C ALA A 530 -31.86 33.83 5.88
N PRO A 531 -33.20 33.63 5.89
CA PRO A 531 -33.83 32.66 6.75
C PRO A 531 -33.35 31.27 6.37
N VAL A 532 -33.13 30.42 7.34
CA VAL A 532 -32.74 29.02 7.13
C VAL A 532 -33.49 28.11 8.09
N GLU A 533 -33.96 26.99 7.57
CA GLU A 533 -34.66 25.96 8.35
C GLU A 533 -34.12 24.59 7.93
N GLN A 534 -33.89 23.73 8.93
CA GLN A 534 -33.46 22.35 8.69
C GLN A 534 -34.14 21.42 9.67
N VAL A 535 -34.70 20.32 9.12
CA VAL A 535 -35.29 19.26 9.93
C VAL A 535 -34.27 18.13 10.08
N PHE A 536 -34.17 17.60 11.29
CA PHE A 536 -33.32 16.47 11.65
C PHE A 536 -34.19 15.39 12.30
N SER A 537 -33.97 14.13 11.92
CA SER A 537 -34.61 12.98 12.55
C SER A 537 -33.58 12.11 13.25
N PHE A 538 -33.87 11.74 14.47
CA PHE A 538 -33.04 10.83 15.26
C PHE A 538 -33.65 9.43 15.24
N LEU A 539 -32.79 8.42 15.12
CA LEU A 539 -33.22 7.03 15.10
C LEU A 539 -33.80 6.65 16.49
N PRO A 540 -34.84 5.82 16.51
CA PRO A 540 -35.34 5.23 17.74
C PRO A 540 -34.31 4.25 18.32
N GLU A 541 -34.32 4.01 19.62
CA GLU A 541 -33.38 3.15 20.31
C GLU A 541 -33.40 1.73 19.78
N GLU A 542 -34.57 1.24 19.42
CA GLU A 542 -34.82 -0.08 18.80
C GLU A 542 -34.17 -0.27 17.45
N ASP A 543 -33.82 0.81 16.76
CA ASP A 543 -33.09 0.78 15.48
C ASP A 543 -31.57 0.81 15.63
N LEU A 544 -31.08 0.96 16.84
CA LEU A 544 -29.66 1.05 17.17
C LEU A 544 -29.18 -0.21 17.89
N SER A 545 -27.87 -0.34 17.99
CA SER A 545 -27.19 -1.43 18.69
C SER A 545 -26.03 -0.87 19.52
N SER A 546 -25.48 -1.71 20.38
CA SER A 546 -24.24 -1.39 21.11
C SER A 546 -23.26 -2.55 21.06
N LEU A 547 -21.98 -2.22 21.16
CA LEU A 547 -20.89 -3.19 21.22
C LEU A 547 -20.01 -2.88 22.43
N LEU A 548 -19.88 -3.85 23.32
CA LEU A 548 -18.95 -3.82 24.45
C LEU A 548 -17.79 -4.77 24.14
N LEU A 549 -16.57 -4.27 24.15
CA LEU A 549 -15.36 -5.07 24.06
C LEU A 549 -14.66 -5.12 25.40
N LYS A 550 -14.36 -6.32 25.88
CA LYS A 550 -13.60 -6.58 27.09
C LYS A 550 -12.21 -7.03 26.72
N LEU A 551 -11.23 -6.20 27.04
CA LEU A 551 -9.85 -6.37 26.66
C LEU A 551 -9.06 -7.10 27.74
N SER A 552 -8.18 -7.99 27.33
CA SER A 552 -7.24 -8.71 28.21
C SER A 552 -5.93 -9.00 27.46
N GLY A 553 -4.97 -9.61 28.13
CA GLY A 553 -3.66 -9.92 27.55
C GLY A 553 -2.73 -8.70 27.55
N GLU A 554 -2.19 -8.30 26.41
CA GLU A 554 -1.26 -7.17 26.28
C GLU A 554 -1.95 -5.79 26.28
N ALA A 555 -3.27 -5.75 26.29
CA ALA A 555 -4.00 -4.48 26.42
C ALA A 555 -3.86 -3.90 27.83
N ASP A 556 -3.39 -2.68 27.91
CA ASP A 556 -3.21 -1.91 29.16
C ASP A 556 -4.03 -0.62 29.15
N SER A 557 -3.75 0.27 30.10
CA SER A 557 -4.43 1.57 30.21
C SER A 557 -4.16 2.53 29.03
N THR A 558 -3.21 2.20 28.16
CA THR A 558 -2.89 2.98 26.95
C THR A 558 -3.70 2.53 25.73
N ALA A 559 -4.44 1.41 25.84
CA ALA A 559 -5.18 0.85 24.72
C ALA A 559 -6.27 1.79 24.19
N VAL A 560 -6.20 2.08 22.91
CA VAL A 560 -7.20 2.83 22.15
C VAL A 560 -7.80 1.92 21.09
N VAL A 561 -9.11 1.78 21.07
CA VAL A 561 -9.84 0.93 20.12
C VAL A 561 -10.50 1.79 19.06
N GLU A 562 -10.28 1.43 17.83
CA GLU A 562 -10.96 1.97 16.66
C GLU A 562 -11.94 0.92 16.11
N LEU A 563 -13.20 1.30 16.04
CA LEU A 563 -14.22 0.52 15.33
C LEU A 563 -14.17 0.88 13.86
N LEU A 564 -14.04 -0.12 12.98
CA LEU A 564 -13.84 0.06 11.54
C LEU A 564 -15.08 -0.38 10.77
N ASN A 565 -15.35 0.29 9.65
CA ASN A 565 -16.36 -0.13 8.67
C ASN A 565 -15.81 -1.24 7.73
N LYS A 566 -16.63 -1.71 6.78
CA LYS A 566 -16.27 -2.70 5.76
C LYS A 566 -15.11 -2.28 4.84
N GLY A 567 -14.79 -0.98 4.77
CA GLY A 567 -13.66 -0.45 4.03
C GLY A 567 -12.37 -0.37 4.85
N GLY A 568 -12.42 -0.77 6.14
CA GLY A 568 -11.29 -0.65 7.06
C GLY A 568 -11.04 0.78 7.55
N GLU A 569 -12.03 1.69 7.40
CA GLU A 569 -11.92 3.08 7.86
C GLU A 569 -12.53 3.22 9.25
N PRO A 570 -11.93 4.00 10.18
CA PRO A 570 -12.44 4.18 11.51
C PRO A 570 -13.76 4.97 11.50
N VAL A 571 -14.77 4.45 12.15
CA VAL A 571 -16.08 5.10 12.35
C VAL A 571 -16.26 5.60 13.78
N ALA A 572 -15.54 5.03 14.74
CA ALA A 572 -15.51 5.48 16.12
C ALA A 572 -14.17 5.09 16.76
N THR A 573 -13.64 5.97 17.61
CA THR A 573 -12.38 5.75 18.35
C THR A 573 -12.64 6.00 19.81
N LYS A 574 -12.25 5.07 20.67
CA LYS A 574 -12.39 5.20 22.13
C LYS A 574 -11.20 4.61 22.86
N LYS A 575 -10.79 5.29 23.94
CA LYS A 575 -9.81 4.78 24.88
C LYS A 575 -10.46 3.74 25.79
N ALA A 576 -9.72 2.68 26.12
CA ALA A 576 -10.17 1.68 27.06
C ALA A 576 -10.23 2.26 28.49
N GLU A 577 -11.31 1.97 29.19
CA GLU A 577 -11.49 2.30 30.60
C GLU A 577 -11.61 1.01 31.39
N ARG A 578 -10.64 0.74 32.26
CA ARG A 578 -10.60 -0.49 33.11
C ARG A 578 -10.67 -1.80 32.30
N GLY A 579 -10.07 -1.80 31.09
CA GLY A 579 -10.09 -2.95 30.20
C GLY A 579 -11.39 -3.12 29.41
N GLU A 580 -12.30 -2.15 29.42
CA GLU A 580 -13.56 -2.22 28.66
C GLU A 580 -13.69 -1.01 27.71
N VAL A 581 -14.33 -1.25 26.56
CA VAL A 581 -14.66 -0.21 25.58
C VAL A 581 -16.10 -0.40 25.11
N LEU A 582 -16.98 0.57 25.44
CA LEU A 582 -18.37 0.54 25.01
C LEU A 582 -18.59 1.50 23.83
N PHE A 583 -19.10 0.99 22.74
CA PHE A 583 -19.60 1.75 21.58
C PHE A 583 -21.13 1.71 21.56
N PRO A 584 -21.83 2.72 22.12
CA PRO A 584 -23.28 2.81 22.09
C PRO A 584 -23.76 3.40 20.77
N TYR A 585 -25.05 3.23 20.50
CA TYR A 585 -25.78 3.88 19.41
C TYR A 585 -25.22 3.61 18.01
N LEU A 586 -24.72 2.40 17.78
CA LEU A 586 -24.23 1.95 16.49
C LEU A 586 -25.42 1.61 15.57
N LYS A 587 -25.28 1.97 14.30
CA LYS A 587 -26.23 1.51 13.27
C LYS A 587 -26.00 0.01 12.99
N PRO A 588 -27.06 -0.76 12.71
CA PRO A 588 -26.91 -2.15 12.31
C PRO A 588 -26.05 -2.26 11.03
N ASP A 589 -24.89 -2.86 11.16
CA ASP A 589 -23.97 -3.14 10.05
C ASP A 589 -22.91 -4.16 10.52
N VAL A 590 -21.97 -4.47 9.61
CA VAL A 590 -20.78 -5.27 9.93
C VAL A 590 -19.63 -4.34 10.25
N TYR A 591 -19.04 -4.54 11.43
CA TYR A 591 -17.92 -3.77 11.93
C TYR A 591 -16.71 -4.67 12.19
N TYR A 592 -15.54 -4.06 12.24
CA TYR A 592 -14.28 -4.67 12.61
C TYR A 592 -13.63 -3.81 13.69
N ALA A 593 -12.67 -4.35 14.42
CA ALA A 593 -11.95 -3.58 15.43
C ALA A 593 -10.43 -3.65 15.21
N ARG A 594 -9.80 -2.52 15.46
CA ARG A 594 -8.37 -2.34 15.57
C ARG A 594 -8.05 -1.66 16.91
N LEU A 595 -7.00 -2.11 17.56
CA LEU A 595 -6.51 -1.52 18.81
C LEU A 595 -5.07 -1.08 18.60
N PHE A 596 -4.68 0.05 19.16
CA PHE A 596 -3.28 0.43 19.29
C PHE A 596 -2.96 0.84 20.72
N LEU A 597 -1.70 0.68 21.11
CA LEU A 597 -1.18 1.08 22.40
C LEU A 597 -0.63 2.51 22.30
N ASP A 598 -1.39 3.48 22.77
CA ASP A 598 -1.07 4.92 22.76
C ASP A 598 -0.11 5.23 23.91
N GLU A 599 1.19 5.03 23.68
CA GLU A 599 2.23 5.17 24.70
C GLU A 599 2.38 6.62 25.20
N ASN A 600 2.13 7.61 24.35
CA ASN A 600 2.30 9.02 24.68
C ASN A 600 0.99 9.72 25.09
N GLY A 601 -0.17 9.05 25.02
CA GLY A 601 -1.47 9.55 25.46
C GLY A 601 -2.09 10.61 24.55
N ASN A 602 -1.70 10.68 23.27
CA ASN A 602 -2.21 11.68 22.34
C ASN A 602 -3.51 11.27 21.63
N GLY A 603 -3.99 10.04 21.83
CA GLY A 603 -5.21 9.48 21.24
C GLY A 603 -5.09 9.12 19.76
N ARG A 604 -3.88 8.99 19.23
CA ARG A 604 -3.57 8.66 17.84
C ARG A 604 -2.44 7.66 17.80
N TRP A 605 -2.42 6.81 16.79
CA TRP A 605 -1.30 5.94 16.51
C TRP A 605 -0.08 6.72 16.00
N ASP A 606 1.10 6.45 16.56
CA ASP A 606 2.36 7.05 16.16
C ASP A 606 3.26 6.06 15.42
N ALA A 607 3.74 6.49 14.26
CA ALA A 607 4.63 5.70 13.41
C ALA A 607 6.03 5.48 14.03
N GLY A 608 6.44 6.34 14.97
CA GLY A 608 7.80 6.32 15.49
C GLY A 608 8.83 6.98 14.56
N ASN A 609 10.09 6.88 14.93
CA ASN A 609 11.22 7.25 14.08
C ASN A 609 12.44 6.38 14.42
N TYR A 610 13.32 6.19 13.48
CA TYR A 610 14.48 5.30 13.64
C TYR A 610 15.36 5.63 14.86
N PRO A 611 15.76 6.90 15.13
CA PRO A 611 16.67 7.19 16.24
C PRO A 611 16.10 6.92 17.63
N THR A 612 14.78 6.95 17.81
CA THR A 612 14.17 7.03 19.15
C THR A 612 13.13 5.96 19.44
N LYS A 613 12.37 5.50 18.44
CA LYS A 613 11.20 4.65 18.70
C LYS A 613 10.87 3.69 17.57
N GLN A 614 10.45 2.49 17.97
CA GLN A 614 9.61 1.60 17.17
C GLN A 614 8.21 2.21 17.00
N PRO A 615 7.44 1.86 15.92
CA PRO A 615 6.04 2.23 15.82
C PRO A 615 5.23 1.60 16.97
N GLU A 616 4.20 2.30 17.43
CA GLU A 616 3.26 1.77 18.41
C GLU A 616 2.66 0.44 17.94
N TRP A 617 2.35 -0.45 18.90
CA TRP A 617 1.78 -1.74 18.58
C TRP A 617 0.32 -1.60 18.17
N VAL A 618 -0.06 -2.32 17.10
CA VAL A 618 -1.42 -2.36 16.55
C VAL A 618 -1.90 -3.80 16.53
N PHE A 619 -3.11 -4.04 16.97
CA PHE A 619 -3.73 -5.36 16.98
C PHE A 619 -5.09 -5.31 16.29
N TYR A 620 -5.47 -6.37 15.62
CA TYR A 620 -6.78 -6.51 15.00
C TYR A 620 -7.57 -7.63 15.68
N TYR A 621 -8.86 -7.39 15.90
CA TYR A 621 -9.79 -8.46 16.23
C TYR A 621 -10.04 -9.31 14.99
N ARG A 622 -9.82 -10.62 15.09
CA ARG A 622 -9.79 -11.51 13.92
C ARG A 622 -11.13 -11.70 13.21
N GLN A 623 -12.23 -11.46 13.92
CA GLN A 623 -13.58 -11.65 13.41
C GLN A 623 -14.28 -10.32 13.19
N SER A 624 -15.44 -10.36 12.54
CA SER A 624 -16.33 -9.21 12.36
C SER A 624 -17.45 -9.23 13.39
N PHE A 625 -17.96 -8.07 13.72
CA PHE A 625 -19.17 -7.89 14.53
C PHE A 625 -20.34 -7.60 13.61
N THR A 626 -21.32 -8.50 13.56
CA THR A 626 -22.55 -8.29 12.77
C THR A 626 -23.65 -7.80 13.71
N LEU A 627 -23.78 -6.49 13.84
CA LEU A 627 -24.76 -5.87 14.72
C LEU A 627 -26.14 -5.82 14.05
N ARG A 628 -27.16 -6.20 14.81
CA ARG A 628 -28.58 -6.14 14.41
C ARG A 628 -29.32 -5.12 15.24
N LYS A 629 -30.45 -4.63 14.77
CA LYS A 629 -31.31 -3.71 15.51
C LYS A 629 -31.60 -4.24 16.90
N ASN A 630 -31.59 -3.34 17.88
CA ASN A 630 -31.86 -3.61 19.29
C ASN A 630 -30.97 -4.69 19.92
N TRP A 631 -29.71 -4.83 19.42
CA TRP A 631 -28.76 -5.78 19.98
C TRP A 631 -27.70 -5.08 20.82
N GLN A 632 -27.45 -5.69 21.98
CA GLN A 632 -26.31 -5.38 22.85
C GLN A 632 -25.34 -6.58 22.76
N GLN A 633 -24.26 -6.41 22.03
CA GLN A 633 -23.24 -7.46 21.86
C GLN A 633 -22.07 -7.17 22.80
N ALA A 634 -21.61 -8.20 23.50
CA ALA A 634 -20.38 -8.15 24.29
C ALA A 634 -19.43 -9.24 23.82
N GLU A 635 -18.16 -8.88 23.65
CA GLU A 635 -17.13 -9.78 23.16
C GLU A 635 -15.86 -9.63 24.00
N ASP A 636 -15.22 -10.75 24.28
CA ASP A 636 -13.93 -10.81 24.94
C ASP A 636 -12.81 -10.80 23.87
N TRP A 637 -11.85 -9.91 24.03
CA TRP A 637 -10.72 -9.78 23.13
C TRP A 637 -9.41 -9.97 23.89
N VAL A 638 -8.77 -11.13 23.70
CA VAL A 638 -7.42 -11.39 24.19
C VAL A 638 -6.43 -10.79 23.20
N VAL A 639 -5.77 -9.72 23.59
CA VAL A 639 -4.74 -9.05 22.79
C VAL A 639 -3.42 -9.78 22.96
N THR A 640 -2.84 -10.29 21.87
CA THR A 640 -1.61 -11.08 21.91
C THR A 640 -0.78 -10.85 20.65
N ARG A 641 0.54 -11.06 20.76
CA ARG A 641 1.47 -11.05 19.60
C ARG A 641 1.54 -12.37 18.87
N GLU A 642 0.83 -13.38 19.33
CA GLU A 642 0.75 -14.63 18.59
C GLU A 642 0.10 -14.44 17.23
N GLN A 643 0.71 -15.03 16.19
CA GLN A 643 0.25 -14.89 14.81
C GLN A 643 -0.03 -13.43 14.42
N TYR A 644 0.85 -12.52 14.82
CA TYR A 644 0.65 -11.08 14.71
C TYR A 644 0.35 -10.62 13.28
N ALA A 645 1.09 -11.14 12.29
CA ALA A 645 0.93 -10.77 10.89
C ALA A 645 -0.43 -11.16 10.28
N ASP A 646 -1.13 -12.13 10.90
CA ASP A 646 -2.38 -12.70 10.36
C ASP A 646 -3.63 -12.28 11.13
N GLN A 647 -3.52 -11.30 12.03
CA GLN A 647 -4.64 -10.85 12.83
C GLN A 647 -5.68 -10.08 12.02
N LYS A 648 -5.27 -9.36 10.96
CA LYS A 648 -6.19 -8.55 10.17
C LYS A 648 -7.18 -9.44 9.42
N PRO A 649 -8.52 -9.23 9.57
CA PRO A 649 -9.53 -9.98 8.85
C PRO A 649 -9.39 -9.84 7.33
N GLU A 650 -9.50 -10.96 6.61
CA GLU A 650 -9.37 -11.00 5.13
C GLU A 650 -10.36 -10.06 4.42
N ALA A 651 -11.56 -9.91 4.98
CA ALA A 651 -12.61 -9.09 4.39
C ALA A 651 -12.23 -7.60 4.25
N ILE A 652 -11.32 -7.10 5.11
CA ILE A 652 -10.86 -5.71 5.09
C ILE A 652 -9.40 -5.59 4.65
N ARG A 653 -8.77 -6.67 4.16
CA ARG A 653 -7.45 -6.60 3.53
C ARG A 653 -7.57 -5.92 2.17
N LYS A 654 -6.75 -4.90 1.96
CA LYS A 654 -6.66 -4.17 0.68
C LYS A 654 -5.72 -4.87 -0.30
N VAL A 655 -4.63 -5.42 0.22
CA VAL A 655 -3.70 -6.26 -0.53
C VAL A 655 -4.19 -7.69 -0.45
N LYS A 656 -4.86 -8.15 -1.50
CA LYS A 656 -5.20 -9.58 -1.63
C LYS A 656 -4.07 -10.24 -2.39
N PRO A 657 -3.60 -11.42 -1.95
CA PRO A 657 -2.72 -12.22 -2.78
C PRO A 657 -3.40 -12.36 -4.14
N ALA A 658 -2.68 -12.02 -5.20
CA ALA A 658 -3.22 -12.22 -6.53
C ALA A 658 -3.49 -13.72 -6.66
N GLU A 659 -4.76 -14.13 -6.58
CA GLU A 659 -5.18 -15.38 -7.17
C GLU A 659 -4.87 -15.26 -8.66
N LYS A 660 -3.64 -15.56 -9.03
CA LYS A 660 -3.27 -15.83 -10.41
C LYS A 660 -4.00 -17.11 -10.78
N GLN A 661 -5.29 -17.02 -11.11
CA GLN A 661 -5.86 -18.00 -12.03
C GLN A 661 -5.01 -17.87 -13.30
N LYS A 662 -3.94 -18.67 -13.37
CA LYS A 662 -3.17 -18.82 -14.61
C LYS A 662 -4.19 -19.22 -15.66
N ARG A 663 -4.48 -18.28 -16.55
CA ARG A 663 -5.40 -18.49 -17.66
C ARG A 663 -4.84 -19.67 -18.45
N ASP A 664 -5.56 -20.78 -18.50
CA ASP A 664 -5.14 -21.98 -19.24
C ASP A 664 -5.30 -21.72 -20.73
N LEU A 665 -4.27 -21.08 -21.30
CA LEU A 665 -4.23 -20.70 -22.72
C LEU A 665 -4.35 -21.93 -23.64
N ASN A 666 -3.84 -23.08 -23.22
CA ASN A 666 -3.90 -24.32 -23.99
C ASN A 666 -5.32 -24.89 -23.98
N ARG A 667 -6.03 -24.86 -22.88
CA ARG A 667 -7.43 -25.22 -22.82
C ARG A 667 -8.29 -24.31 -23.71
N GLU A 668 -8.06 -22.99 -23.67
CA GLU A 668 -8.76 -22.05 -24.57
C GLU A 668 -8.43 -22.32 -26.07
N TYR A 669 -7.18 -22.68 -26.35
CA TYR A 669 -6.77 -23.08 -27.68
C TYR A 669 -7.50 -24.34 -28.14
N GLU A 670 -7.54 -25.40 -27.34
CA GLU A 670 -8.24 -26.64 -27.63
C GLU A 670 -9.74 -26.44 -27.84
N GLU A 671 -10.41 -25.65 -26.98
CA GLU A 671 -11.81 -25.28 -27.14
C GLU A 671 -12.06 -24.52 -28.45
N ARG A 672 -11.17 -23.61 -28.82
CA ARG A 672 -11.22 -22.87 -30.09
C ARG A 672 -11.07 -23.79 -31.30
N MET A 673 -10.14 -24.75 -31.23
CA MET A 673 -9.92 -25.74 -32.28
C MET A 673 -11.09 -26.71 -32.40
N ALA A 674 -11.65 -27.16 -31.29
CA ALA A 674 -12.86 -28.01 -31.27
C ALA A 674 -14.07 -27.30 -31.87
N ARG A 675 -14.26 -26.01 -31.59
CA ARG A 675 -15.34 -25.21 -32.22
C ARG A 675 -15.15 -25.05 -33.75
N ARG A 676 -13.89 -24.90 -34.21
CA ARG A 676 -13.56 -24.79 -35.63
C ARG A 676 -13.79 -26.12 -36.38
N SER A 677 -13.37 -27.25 -35.81
CA SER A 677 -13.60 -28.58 -36.38
C SER A 677 -15.09 -28.90 -36.54
N LYS A 678 -15.93 -28.59 -35.53
CA LYS A 678 -17.38 -28.71 -35.60
C LYS A 678 -18.03 -27.80 -36.66
N LYS A 679 -17.40 -26.67 -36.98
CA LYS A 679 -17.88 -25.74 -38.02
C LYS A 679 -17.49 -26.19 -39.42
N LYS A 680 -16.33 -26.90 -39.56
CA LYS A 680 -15.87 -27.53 -40.81
C LYS A 680 -16.70 -28.81 -41.17
N SER A 681 -17.16 -29.57 -40.16
CA SER A 681 -17.97 -30.77 -40.36
C SER A 681 -19.43 -30.47 -40.68
N LYS A 682 -19.89 -29.21 -40.51
CA LYS A 682 -21.26 -28.74 -40.84
C LYS A 682 -21.35 -28.01 -42.20
N LYS A 683 -20.25 -27.80 -42.87
CA LYS A 683 -20.14 -27.34 -44.27
C LYS A 683 -19.83 -28.50 -45.20
#